data_4ff85e1843e8b0cac91ad625f424401c
#
_entry.id   4ff85e1843e8b0cac91ad625f424401c
#
_cell.length_a   1.000
_cell.length_b   1.000
_cell.length_c   1.000
_cell.angle_alpha   90.00
_cell.angle_beta   90.00
_cell.angle_gamma   90.00
#
_symmetry.space_group_name_H-M   'P 1'
#
loop_
_entity.id
_entity.type
_entity.pdbx_description
1 polymer ?
#
loop_
_entity_poly.entity_id
_entity_poly.type
_entity_poly.pdbx_seq_one_letter_code
_entity_poly.pdbx_strand_id
1 'polypeptide(L)'
;MPRFSVIVPAYKLQAHLHACLESVLRQTYESDESPAFDLEVIAVDAGSPDSCGEIIDEFAARDPRVTAVHLAADRADPGQGPGPARNAGLARATGDYVLFLDGDDTLAPHALRDIADRLKASGEPDVLVFGHARTHWSGATEHPSAPPQLTESGPAAFQLADRPALLRQPAPAWNKAYRREFLVHEGLAFPPGRHTDTFWSYAALLAATSLSTLERVCVHHRGRRGPAVARGRHFDLFPQYDRVFDFVDSRPALGSWRPVLARRMADHLAAASATVLTAPDLSGRHRAAFFRLARAHYRRHGVPGAAGLRHAGVRFGTYRGHRLLHAVRALRARGRAFSSALTRPARTAALRLHYRVQRSLPLREDLAVFSAFWHRGYACSPAAIEAKVRELAPGVRTAWITTPEHEATVPAPTRRLHPGGFAYFSALARAKYLVNNVEFDHRLVKRPGQLLLQTHHGTPLKAVGLDLADRPAASHGTDFARLLADADKWDFALSANRHATLIGERAFPAAYTTLEYGSPRNDVLRRATDVDSARLRDRLGIPGRSTVVLYAPTYRDYSRARHLPLDLERLGRVLGPEFFLLTRAHFAYGAPLSRTPLPRVLDVTGHPSVEELLLVADALVTDYSSLMFDYANLDRPIVILDDDREAYEAARGTYFDLRGRPPGAVARTEDELIDIFTTGHWRGSRSAQLRAAFRTRFCPYDDGRAAERVVRRVFLGEKGAAPAARNLPEQRVHGTEFAPPTLDALSLR
;
A
#
# COMPACT_ATOMS: atom_id res chain seq x y z
N MET A 1 36.05 -9.73 14.53
CA MET A 1 34.67 -9.85 13.97
C MET A 1 34.28 -8.45 13.53
N PRO A 2 33.78 -8.24 12.29
CA PRO A 2 33.39 -6.91 11.86
C PRO A 2 32.11 -6.49 12.60
N ARG A 3 32.05 -5.22 13.00
CA ARG A 3 30.83 -4.57 13.48
C ARG A 3 30.16 -3.83 12.34
N PHE A 4 28.87 -4.09 12.12
CA PHE A 4 28.08 -3.43 11.07
C PHE A 4 27.23 -2.31 11.63
N SER A 5 27.24 -1.16 10.96
CA SER A 5 26.25 -0.09 11.13
C SER A 5 25.28 -0.14 9.95
N VAL A 6 24.05 -0.59 10.16
CA VAL A 6 23.02 -0.57 9.13
C VAL A 6 22.18 0.70 9.29
N ILE A 7 22.24 1.60 8.30
CA ILE A 7 21.53 2.88 8.30
C ILE A 7 20.25 2.75 7.48
N VAL A 8 19.10 2.98 8.13
CA VAL A 8 17.78 2.84 7.53
C VAL A 8 17.08 4.21 7.48
N PRO A 9 17.14 4.94 6.35
CA PRO A 9 16.36 6.17 6.18
C PRO A 9 14.89 5.86 5.93
N ALA A 10 13.98 6.58 6.61
CA ALA A 10 12.54 6.41 6.48
C ALA A 10 11.83 7.75 6.19
N TYR A 11 10.98 7.77 5.15
CA TYR A 11 10.07 8.87 4.84
C TYR A 11 8.86 8.35 4.08
N LYS A 12 7.67 8.40 4.67
CA LYS A 12 6.41 7.86 4.14
C LYS A 12 6.52 6.37 3.79
N LEU A 13 6.98 5.58 4.75
CA LEU A 13 7.27 4.15 4.62
C LEU A 13 6.61 3.29 5.69
N GLN A 14 5.67 3.83 6.46
CA GLN A 14 5.03 3.14 7.58
C GLN A 14 4.52 1.72 7.24
N ALA A 15 4.10 1.48 5.99
CA ALA A 15 3.60 0.18 5.54
C ALA A 15 4.70 -0.90 5.37
N HIS A 16 5.96 -0.51 5.27
CA HIS A 16 7.07 -1.40 4.95
C HIS A 16 8.18 -1.39 6.01
N LEU A 17 8.32 -0.30 6.76
CA LEU A 17 9.42 -0.05 7.67
C LEU A 17 9.58 -1.13 8.73
N HIS A 18 8.47 -1.65 9.26
CA HIS A 18 8.49 -2.75 10.23
C HIS A 18 9.18 -4.00 9.66
N ALA A 19 8.80 -4.43 8.45
CA ALA A 19 9.41 -5.58 7.79
C ALA A 19 10.89 -5.34 7.45
N CYS A 20 11.26 -4.11 7.11
CA CYS A 20 12.65 -3.72 6.88
C CYS A 20 13.49 -3.91 8.15
N LEU A 21 13.11 -3.26 9.25
CA LEU A 21 13.83 -3.33 10.53
C LEU A 21 13.91 -4.75 11.07
N GLU A 22 12.81 -5.51 11.01
CA GLU A 22 12.83 -6.93 11.41
C GLU A 22 13.78 -7.77 10.58
N SER A 23 13.87 -7.55 9.26
CA SER A 23 14.79 -8.29 8.39
C SER A 23 16.26 -8.07 8.77
N VAL A 24 16.59 -6.89 9.30
CA VAL A 24 17.94 -6.57 9.81
C VAL A 24 18.19 -7.22 11.18
N LEU A 25 17.22 -7.11 12.10
CA LEU A 25 17.39 -7.62 13.46
C LEU A 25 17.41 -9.15 13.55
N ARG A 26 16.75 -9.84 12.62
CA ARG A 26 16.74 -11.32 12.53
C ARG A 26 18.04 -11.92 12.01
N GLN A 27 18.97 -11.12 11.46
CA GLN A 27 20.24 -11.62 10.92
C GLN A 27 21.15 -12.33 11.97
N THR A 28 20.86 -12.20 13.26
CA THR A 28 21.74 -12.65 14.35
C THR A 28 21.31 -13.94 15.03
N TYR A 29 20.23 -14.62 14.63
CA TYR A 29 19.56 -15.61 15.50
C TYR A 29 19.60 -17.08 15.07
N GLU A 30 20.40 -17.48 14.09
CA GLU A 30 20.29 -18.88 13.61
C GLU A 30 21.48 -19.82 13.90
N SER A 31 22.31 -19.58 14.93
CA SER A 31 23.21 -20.62 15.42
C SER A 31 23.67 -20.38 16.86
N ASP A 32 23.73 -21.44 17.66
CA ASP A 32 24.30 -21.51 19.02
C ASP A 32 25.82 -21.28 19.07
N GLU A 33 26.47 -21.10 17.93
CA GLU A 33 27.88 -20.75 17.81
C GLU A 33 28.04 -19.23 17.77
N SER A 34 29.11 -18.72 18.40
CA SER A 34 29.47 -17.30 18.53
C SER A 34 29.07 -16.44 17.33
N PRO A 35 28.48 -15.27 17.51
CA PRO A 35 28.01 -14.41 16.42
C PRO A 35 29.14 -14.09 15.45
N ALA A 36 28.89 -14.26 14.15
CA ALA A 36 29.90 -14.00 13.11
C ALA A 36 30.22 -12.50 12.95
N PHE A 37 29.43 -11.61 13.56
CA PHE A 37 29.54 -10.14 13.48
C PHE A 37 28.78 -9.48 14.65
N ASP A 38 29.08 -8.18 14.91
CA ASP A 38 28.30 -7.30 15.78
C ASP A 38 27.43 -6.36 14.93
N LEU A 39 26.29 -5.89 15.45
CA LEU A 39 25.31 -5.13 14.70
C LEU A 39 24.76 -3.94 15.49
N GLU A 40 24.79 -2.77 14.89
CA GLU A 40 23.97 -1.62 15.26
C GLU A 40 23.06 -1.21 14.10
N VAL A 41 21.85 -0.79 14.39
CA VAL A 41 20.85 -0.30 13.43
C VAL A 41 20.56 1.15 13.73
N ILE A 42 20.81 2.05 12.79
CA ILE A 42 20.54 3.48 12.93
C ILE A 42 19.35 3.81 12.05
N ALA A 43 18.15 3.83 12.66
CA ALA A 43 16.91 4.13 11.99
C ALA A 43 16.66 5.64 12.01
N VAL A 44 16.55 6.25 10.83
CA VAL A 44 16.48 7.70 10.69
C VAL A 44 15.12 8.11 10.11
N ASP A 45 14.27 8.71 10.93
CA ASP A 45 13.07 9.39 10.45
C ASP A 45 13.45 10.72 9.82
N ALA A 46 13.18 10.86 8.53
CA ALA A 46 13.45 12.09 7.77
C ALA A 46 12.32 13.13 7.91
N GLY A 47 11.74 13.27 9.10
CA GLY A 47 10.58 14.15 9.36
C GLY A 47 9.32 13.67 8.64
N SER A 48 9.05 12.40 8.70
CA SER A 48 7.91 11.78 8.04
C SER A 48 6.58 12.26 8.65
N PRO A 49 5.57 12.58 7.84
CA PRO A 49 4.24 12.95 8.33
C PRO A 49 3.37 11.74 8.66
N ASP A 50 3.84 10.53 8.41
CA ASP A 50 3.21 9.26 8.76
C ASP A 50 3.85 8.69 10.04
N SER A 51 3.48 7.47 10.45
CA SER A 51 4.01 6.90 11.69
C SER A 51 5.38 6.21 11.56
N CYS A 52 6.21 6.63 10.63
CA CYS A 52 7.59 6.14 10.58
C CYS A 52 8.33 6.42 11.89
N GLY A 53 8.20 7.63 12.45
CA GLY A 53 8.82 7.99 13.72
C GLY A 53 8.39 7.09 14.86
N GLU A 54 7.09 6.87 15.03
CA GLU A 54 6.52 5.99 16.07
C GLU A 54 7.01 4.54 15.93
N ILE A 55 7.10 4.01 14.70
CA ILE A 55 7.63 2.66 14.45
C ILE A 55 9.10 2.58 14.85
N ILE A 56 9.91 3.58 14.51
CA ILE A 56 11.32 3.63 14.87
C ILE A 56 11.49 3.65 16.39
N ASP A 57 10.70 4.46 17.10
CA ASP A 57 10.72 4.55 18.57
C ASP A 57 10.32 3.22 19.22
N GLU A 58 9.31 2.54 18.67
CA GLU A 58 8.89 1.21 19.14
C GLU A 58 10.05 0.19 19.03
N PHE A 59 10.78 0.18 17.91
CA PHE A 59 11.92 -0.70 17.73
C PHE A 59 13.08 -0.35 18.66
N ALA A 60 13.40 0.94 18.84
CA ALA A 60 14.46 1.39 19.74
C ALA A 60 14.16 1.06 21.21
N ALA A 61 12.88 1.15 21.61
CA ALA A 61 12.48 0.76 22.96
C ALA A 61 12.54 -0.75 23.22
N ARG A 62 12.43 -1.57 22.16
CA ARG A 62 12.39 -3.05 22.25
C ARG A 62 13.76 -3.70 22.09
N ASP A 63 14.64 -3.12 21.28
CA ASP A 63 15.93 -3.71 20.94
C ASP A 63 17.07 -2.69 21.11
N PRO A 64 18.05 -2.94 22.01
CA PRO A 64 19.13 -1.98 22.31
C PRO A 64 20.10 -1.78 21.15
N ARG A 65 20.05 -2.61 20.11
CA ARG A 65 20.85 -2.43 18.89
C ARG A 65 20.30 -1.31 18.01
N VAL A 66 19.05 -0.87 18.22
CA VAL A 66 18.38 0.14 17.40
C VAL A 66 18.54 1.52 18.03
N THR A 67 19.11 2.44 17.27
CA THR A 67 19.20 3.87 17.61
C THR A 67 18.19 4.65 16.78
N ALA A 68 17.24 5.32 17.41
CA ALA A 68 16.30 6.21 16.77
C ALA A 68 16.92 7.58 16.52
N VAL A 69 16.73 8.12 15.33
CA VAL A 69 17.19 9.45 14.93
C VAL A 69 16.04 10.17 14.23
N HIS A 70 15.62 11.32 14.75
CA HIS A 70 14.56 12.14 14.14
C HIS A 70 15.15 13.42 13.58
N LEU A 71 14.92 13.69 12.31
CA LEU A 71 15.24 14.97 11.69
C LEU A 71 14.07 15.93 11.85
N ALA A 72 14.37 17.18 12.19
CA ALA A 72 13.35 18.19 12.31
C ALA A 72 12.60 18.39 10.97
N ALA A 73 11.29 18.61 11.04
CA ALA A 73 10.43 18.70 9.85
C ALA A 73 10.78 19.89 8.92
N ASP A 74 11.41 20.93 9.44
CA ASP A 74 11.95 22.06 8.67
C ASP A 74 13.22 21.68 7.83
N ARG A 75 13.92 20.66 8.25
CA ARG A 75 15.05 20.06 7.49
C ARG A 75 14.64 18.92 6.58
N ALA A 76 13.40 18.46 6.70
CA ALA A 76 12.79 17.43 5.88
C ALA A 76 12.15 18.04 4.62
N ASP A 77 12.96 18.59 3.72
CA ASP A 77 12.47 18.95 2.39
C ASP A 77 12.26 17.66 1.57
N PRO A 78 11.01 17.30 1.21
CA PRO A 78 10.75 16.13 0.38
C PRO A 78 11.48 16.16 -0.97
N GLY A 79 12.00 17.33 -1.36
CA GLY A 79 12.82 17.55 -2.55
C GLY A 79 14.23 16.99 -2.43
N GLN A 80 14.78 16.86 -1.21
CA GLN A 80 16.21 16.52 -1.01
C GLN A 80 16.49 15.00 -1.04
N GLY A 81 15.47 14.14 -1.14
CA GLY A 81 15.70 12.68 -1.18
C GLY A 81 16.25 12.11 0.13
N PRO A 82 16.78 10.86 0.12
CA PRO A 82 17.27 10.18 1.33
C PRO A 82 18.66 10.65 1.82
N GLY A 83 19.35 11.52 1.06
CA GLY A 83 20.73 11.94 1.37
C GLY A 83 20.94 12.50 2.78
N PRO A 84 20.14 13.49 3.22
CA PRO A 84 20.27 14.06 4.57
C PRO A 84 20.09 13.02 5.69
N ALA A 85 19.13 12.10 5.54
CA ALA A 85 18.90 11.04 6.52
C ALA A 85 20.07 10.04 6.56
N ARG A 86 20.60 9.66 5.39
CA ARG A 86 21.78 8.79 5.32
C ARG A 86 23.02 9.45 5.96
N ASN A 87 23.23 10.75 5.73
CA ASN A 87 24.32 11.50 6.36
C ASN A 87 24.14 11.59 7.88
N ALA A 88 22.93 11.80 8.37
CA ALA A 88 22.64 11.83 9.80
C ALA A 88 22.90 10.47 10.48
N GLY A 89 22.58 9.38 9.79
CA GLY A 89 22.91 8.03 10.22
C GLY A 89 24.42 7.78 10.18
N LEU A 90 25.08 8.17 9.09
CA LEU A 90 26.55 8.00 8.94
C LEU A 90 27.34 8.71 10.04
N ALA A 91 26.90 9.89 10.44
CA ALA A 91 27.53 10.66 11.52
C ALA A 91 27.43 9.96 12.91
N ARG A 92 26.55 8.96 13.06
CA ARG A 92 26.36 8.18 14.30
C ARG A 92 26.90 6.77 14.22
N ALA A 93 27.26 6.33 13.01
CA ALA A 93 27.79 4.99 12.79
C ALA A 93 29.12 4.79 13.53
N THR A 94 29.21 3.68 14.29
CA THR A 94 30.40 3.31 15.06
C THR A 94 31.02 2.00 14.58
N GLY A 95 30.31 1.24 13.75
CA GLY A 95 30.77 -0.04 13.21
C GLY A 95 31.96 0.11 12.24
N ASP A 96 32.65 -1.00 11.99
CA ASP A 96 33.78 -1.05 11.05
C ASP A 96 33.28 -0.89 9.61
N TYR A 97 32.09 -1.41 9.32
CA TYR A 97 31.45 -1.31 8.02
C TYR A 97 30.07 -0.68 8.10
N VAL A 98 29.75 0.18 7.14
CA VAL A 98 28.47 0.87 6.99
C VAL A 98 27.72 0.27 5.81
N LEU A 99 26.45 -0.08 6.04
CA LEU A 99 25.49 -0.45 5.02
C LEU A 99 24.32 0.54 5.03
N PHE A 100 23.80 0.87 3.86
CA PHE A 100 22.53 1.60 3.72
C PHE A 100 21.44 0.61 3.29
N LEU A 101 20.27 0.71 3.88
CA LEU A 101 19.11 -0.09 3.50
C LEU A 101 17.90 0.84 3.43
N ASP A 102 17.28 0.98 2.27
CA ASP A 102 16.07 1.81 2.17
C ASP A 102 14.94 1.17 2.98
N GLY A 103 14.16 1.97 3.72
CA GLY A 103 13.17 1.48 4.68
C GLY A 103 11.96 0.72 4.08
N ASP A 104 11.91 0.53 2.77
CA ASP A 104 10.97 -0.35 2.04
C ASP A 104 11.64 -1.63 1.49
N ASP A 105 12.95 -1.77 1.65
CA ASP A 105 13.72 -2.94 1.26
C ASP A 105 13.91 -3.90 2.44
N THR A 106 14.36 -5.12 2.18
CA THR A 106 14.68 -6.11 3.22
C THR A 106 16.02 -6.78 2.94
N LEU A 107 16.73 -7.16 4.00
CA LEU A 107 17.89 -8.04 3.86
C LEU A 107 17.41 -9.49 3.58
N ALA A 108 18.14 -10.18 2.73
CA ALA A 108 17.94 -11.62 2.54
C ALA A 108 18.36 -12.38 3.82
N PRO A 109 17.82 -13.57 4.09
CA PRO A 109 18.32 -14.42 5.17
C PRO A 109 19.84 -14.61 5.05
N HIS A 110 20.55 -14.55 6.20
CA HIS A 110 22.02 -14.72 6.31
C HIS A 110 22.87 -13.66 5.55
N ALA A 111 22.28 -12.59 5.02
CA ALA A 111 23.01 -11.60 4.21
C ALA A 111 24.22 -10.99 4.95
N LEU A 112 24.08 -10.60 6.22
CA LEU A 112 25.18 -10.02 6.98
C LEU A 112 26.28 -11.04 7.28
N ARG A 113 25.95 -12.32 7.46
CA ARG A 113 26.92 -13.41 7.61
C ARG A 113 27.73 -13.59 6.31
N ASP A 114 27.05 -13.71 5.18
CA ASP A 114 27.70 -13.86 3.88
C ASP A 114 28.63 -12.66 3.57
N ILE A 115 28.19 -11.45 3.93
CA ILE A 115 29.00 -10.22 3.81
C ILE A 115 30.23 -10.30 4.73
N ALA A 116 30.05 -10.67 6.01
CA ALA A 116 31.15 -10.78 6.98
C ALA A 116 32.21 -11.80 6.54
N ASP A 117 31.78 -12.99 6.10
CA ASP A 117 32.65 -14.04 5.61
C ASP A 117 33.46 -13.57 4.39
N ARG A 118 32.81 -12.86 3.46
CA ARG A 118 33.47 -12.32 2.27
C ARG A 118 34.45 -11.20 2.60
N LEU A 119 34.09 -10.29 3.52
CA LEU A 119 35.00 -9.23 3.99
C LEU A 119 36.28 -9.81 4.57
N LYS A 120 36.17 -10.81 5.44
CA LYS A 120 37.31 -11.53 6.03
C LYS A 120 38.16 -12.21 4.94
N ALA A 121 37.50 -12.93 4.02
CA ALA A 121 38.20 -13.65 2.95
C ALA A 121 38.92 -12.71 1.96
N SER A 122 38.50 -11.44 1.85
CA SER A 122 39.09 -10.46 0.95
C SER A 122 40.00 -9.44 1.62
N GLY A 123 40.34 -9.65 2.92
CA GLY A 123 41.28 -8.77 3.62
C GLY A 123 40.72 -7.39 3.92
N GLU A 124 39.44 -7.31 4.27
CA GLU A 124 38.75 -6.09 4.72
C GLU A 124 38.83 -4.91 3.71
N PRO A 125 38.30 -5.06 2.49
CA PRO A 125 38.37 -4.06 1.44
C PRO A 125 37.66 -2.76 1.81
N ASP A 126 37.98 -1.67 1.14
CA ASP A 126 37.30 -0.37 1.31
C ASP A 126 35.82 -0.45 0.94
N VAL A 127 35.48 -1.21 -0.13
CA VAL A 127 34.08 -1.39 -0.58
C VAL A 127 33.86 -2.83 -1.04
N LEU A 128 32.83 -3.48 -0.49
CA LEU A 128 32.32 -4.74 -0.97
C LEU A 128 31.00 -4.49 -1.72
N VAL A 129 30.91 -4.96 -2.98
CA VAL A 129 29.69 -4.87 -3.81
C VAL A 129 29.00 -6.21 -3.84
N PHE A 130 27.71 -6.28 -3.52
CA PHE A 130 26.94 -7.52 -3.47
C PHE A 130 25.69 -7.51 -4.36
N GLY A 131 25.16 -8.71 -4.60
CA GLY A 131 23.98 -8.92 -5.41
C GLY A 131 22.70 -8.47 -4.73
N HIS A 132 21.68 -8.15 -5.54
CA HIS A 132 20.35 -7.85 -5.08
C HIS A 132 19.30 -8.45 -6.00
N ALA A 133 18.15 -8.82 -5.45
CA ALA A 133 16.96 -9.19 -6.21
C ALA A 133 15.99 -8.02 -6.26
N ARG A 134 15.29 -7.86 -7.36
CA ARG A 134 14.23 -6.88 -7.48
C ARG A 134 12.89 -7.55 -7.27
N THR A 135 12.20 -7.17 -6.21
CA THR A 135 10.80 -7.55 -6.02
C THR A 135 9.95 -6.54 -6.78
N HIS A 136 9.29 -7.00 -7.82
CA HIS A 136 8.35 -6.18 -8.56
C HIS A 136 7.17 -5.82 -7.64
N TRP A 137 6.52 -4.67 -7.89
CA TRP A 137 5.33 -4.26 -7.14
C TRP A 137 4.18 -5.31 -7.14
N SER A 138 4.18 -6.24 -8.11
CA SER A 138 3.22 -7.36 -8.19
C SER A 138 3.58 -8.54 -7.28
N GLY A 139 4.62 -8.44 -6.45
CA GLY A 139 5.12 -9.54 -5.62
C GLY A 139 6.07 -10.51 -6.36
N ALA A 140 6.09 -10.48 -7.69
CA ALA A 140 7.03 -11.31 -8.44
C ALA A 140 8.47 -10.84 -8.17
N THR A 141 9.27 -11.72 -7.61
CA THR A 141 10.71 -11.48 -7.45
C THR A 141 11.40 -11.85 -8.75
N GLU A 142 12.01 -10.87 -9.40
CA GLU A 142 12.98 -11.17 -10.44
C GLU A 142 14.20 -11.74 -9.72
N HIS A 143 14.47 -13.01 -9.93
CA HIS A 143 15.75 -13.64 -9.57
C HIS A 143 16.73 -13.38 -10.72
N PRO A 144 17.47 -12.28 -10.73
CA PRO A 144 18.54 -12.16 -11.68
C PRO A 144 19.59 -13.21 -11.29
N SER A 145 20.04 -13.99 -12.26
CA SER A 145 21.39 -14.53 -12.15
C SER A 145 22.30 -13.38 -11.79
N ALA A 146 23.16 -13.54 -10.79
CA ALA A 146 24.07 -12.46 -10.35
C ALA A 146 24.71 -11.83 -11.59
N PRO A 147 24.74 -10.49 -11.66
CA PRO A 147 25.32 -9.82 -12.82
C PRO A 147 26.74 -10.33 -13.02
N PRO A 148 27.17 -10.65 -14.26
CA PRO A 148 28.52 -11.18 -14.52
C PRO A 148 29.66 -10.35 -13.91
N GLN A 149 29.38 -9.10 -13.58
CA GLN A 149 30.34 -8.17 -12.94
C GLN A 149 30.60 -8.46 -11.45
N LEU A 150 29.72 -9.22 -10.79
CA LEU A 150 29.86 -9.60 -9.39
C LEU A 150 30.53 -10.96 -9.18
N THR A 151 31.01 -11.59 -10.26
CA THR A 151 31.67 -12.88 -10.16
C THR A 151 32.79 -12.87 -9.12
N GLU A 152 32.86 -13.91 -8.32
CA GLU A 152 33.91 -14.12 -7.32
C GLU A 152 35.16 -14.79 -7.92
N SER A 153 35.16 -15.08 -9.20
CA SER A 153 36.34 -15.61 -9.89
C SER A 153 37.48 -14.61 -9.94
N GLY A 154 38.73 -15.04 -9.67
CA GLY A 154 39.92 -14.21 -9.61
C GLY A 154 40.28 -13.74 -8.18
N PRO A 155 41.10 -12.70 -8.02
CA PRO A 155 41.54 -12.18 -6.72
C PRO A 155 40.34 -11.81 -5.84
N ALA A 156 40.42 -12.15 -4.53
CA ALA A 156 39.40 -11.83 -3.57
C ALA A 156 39.26 -10.31 -3.36
N ALA A 157 40.33 -9.59 -3.41
CA ALA A 157 40.39 -8.12 -3.46
C ALA A 157 41.09 -7.65 -4.74
N PHE A 158 40.64 -6.54 -5.31
CA PHE A 158 41.11 -5.99 -6.58
C PHE A 158 40.92 -4.46 -6.62
N GLN A 159 41.56 -3.80 -7.59
CA GLN A 159 41.35 -2.37 -7.85
C GLN A 159 40.29 -2.18 -8.94
N LEU A 160 39.67 -1.00 -8.98
CA LEU A 160 38.65 -0.68 -9.98
C LEU A 160 39.16 -0.85 -11.43
N ALA A 161 40.45 -0.60 -11.65
CA ALA A 161 41.10 -0.78 -12.96
C ALA A 161 41.06 -2.23 -13.45
N ASP A 162 41.08 -3.20 -12.55
CA ASP A 162 41.02 -4.63 -12.90
C ASP A 162 39.59 -5.04 -13.34
N ARG A 163 38.56 -4.34 -12.84
CA ARG A 163 37.16 -4.63 -13.17
C ARG A 163 36.34 -3.37 -13.47
N PRO A 164 36.65 -2.62 -14.54
CA PRO A 164 36.00 -1.37 -14.89
C PRO A 164 34.50 -1.55 -15.24
N ALA A 165 34.07 -2.77 -15.47
CA ALA A 165 32.69 -3.12 -15.71
C ALA A 165 31.76 -2.85 -14.51
N LEU A 166 32.27 -2.75 -13.29
CA LEU A 166 31.51 -2.35 -12.11
C LEU A 166 30.85 -0.98 -12.25
N LEU A 167 31.49 -0.03 -12.94
CA LEU A 167 30.89 1.28 -13.24
C LEU A 167 29.73 1.20 -14.23
N ARG A 168 29.49 0.08 -14.90
CA ARG A 168 28.38 -0.08 -15.84
C ARG A 168 27.07 -0.46 -15.17
N GLN A 169 27.12 -0.91 -13.91
CA GLN A 169 25.90 -1.23 -13.16
C GLN A 169 25.13 0.04 -12.75
N PRO A 170 23.83 -0.08 -12.45
CA PRO A 170 23.17 0.94 -11.66
C PRO A 170 23.98 1.22 -10.41
N ALA A 171 24.02 2.46 -9.96
CA ALA A 171 24.85 2.89 -8.85
C ALA A 171 24.03 3.16 -7.57
N PRO A 172 23.28 2.19 -7.00
CA PRO A 172 22.63 2.39 -5.72
C PRO A 172 23.65 2.35 -4.58
N ALA A 173 23.36 3.07 -3.52
CA ALA A 173 24.20 3.05 -2.32
C ALA A 173 24.00 1.77 -1.50
N TRP A 174 22.79 1.18 -1.57
CA TRP A 174 22.33 0.10 -0.69
C TRP A 174 22.78 -1.33 -1.08
N ASN A 175 23.49 -1.53 -2.16
CA ASN A 175 24.06 -2.84 -2.54
C ASN A 175 25.57 -2.94 -2.26
N LYS A 176 26.03 -2.22 -1.26
CA LYS A 176 27.48 -2.16 -0.89
C LYS A 176 27.66 -2.08 0.62
N ALA A 177 28.72 -2.71 1.10
CA ALA A 177 29.26 -2.45 2.42
C ALA A 177 30.51 -1.59 2.27
N TYR A 178 30.60 -0.53 3.05
CA TYR A 178 31.67 0.46 2.98
C TYR A 178 32.46 0.45 4.29
N ARG A 179 33.77 0.35 4.24
CA ARG A 179 34.62 0.50 5.43
C ARG A 179 34.46 1.93 5.96
N ARG A 180 34.04 2.07 7.21
CA ARG A 180 33.74 3.39 7.80
C ARG A 180 34.95 4.31 7.78
N GLU A 181 36.15 3.82 8.14
CA GLU A 181 37.38 4.59 8.14
C GLU A 181 37.68 5.16 6.75
N PHE A 182 37.51 4.37 5.69
CA PHE A 182 37.63 4.83 4.31
C PHE A 182 36.65 5.98 4.00
N LEU A 183 35.38 5.87 4.40
CA LEU A 183 34.38 6.94 4.16
C LEU A 183 34.78 8.25 4.86
N VAL A 184 35.29 8.15 6.09
CA VAL A 184 35.72 9.30 6.90
C VAL A 184 36.97 9.92 6.28
N HIS A 185 37.98 9.10 5.90
CA HIS A 185 39.23 9.57 5.28
C HIS A 185 38.96 10.31 3.97
N GLU A 186 38.09 9.79 3.11
CA GLU A 186 37.75 10.43 1.83
C GLU A 186 36.77 11.59 1.98
N GLY A 187 36.20 11.83 3.17
CA GLY A 187 35.22 12.87 3.43
C GLY A 187 33.91 12.69 2.64
N LEU A 188 33.50 11.44 2.36
CA LEU A 188 32.37 11.16 1.54
C LEU A 188 31.06 11.47 2.29
N ALA A 189 30.19 12.27 1.66
CA ALA A 189 28.85 12.58 2.14
C ALA A 189 27.87 12.61 0.97
N PHE A 190 26.61 12.28 1.24
CA PHE A 190 25.56 12.41 0.23
C PHE A 190 25.30 13.89 -0.05
N PRO A 191 25.32 14.31 -1.33
CA PRO A 191 25.04 15.68 -1.69
C PRO A 191 23.52 15.97 -1.54
N PRO A 192 23.10 17.26 -1.55
CA PRO A 192 21.70 17.62 -1.57
C PRO A 192 21.05 17.27 -2.92
N GLY A 193 19.73 17.08 -2.90
CA GLY A 193 18.91 16.76 -4.05
C GLY A 193 18.57 15.26 -4.16
N ARG A 194 18.00 14.88 -5.30
CA ARG A 194 17.69 13.48 -5.62
C ARG A 194 18.76 12.86 -6.49
N HIS A 195 18.68 11.53 -6.72
CA HIS A 195 19.72 10.78 -7.44
C HIS A 195 21.12 10.88 -6.81
N THR A 196 21.18 11.14 -5.50
CA THR A 196 22.43 11.32 -4.74
C THR A 196 23.30 10.07 -4.77
N ASP A 197 22.70 8.90 -4.94
CA ASP A 197 23.39 7.63 -5.11
C ASP A 197 24.33 7.63 -6.32
N THR A 198 24.04 8.43 -7.36
CA THR A 198 24.89 8.55 -8.55
C THR A 198 26.26 9.11 -8.17
N PHE A 199 26.28 10.23 -7.44
CA PHE A 199 27.54 10.80 -6.97
C PHE A 199 28.21 9.87 -5.96
N TRP A 200 27.48 9.46 -4.92
CA TRP A 200 28.00 8.63 -3.82
C TRP A 200 28.68 7.36 -4.32
N SER A 201 28.00 6.58 -5.13
CA SER A 201 28.52 5.28 -5.55
C SER A 201 29.69 5.40 -6.51
N TYR A 202 29.69 6.38 -7.41
CA TYR A 202 30.85 6.60 -8.28
C TYR A 202 32.03 7.15 -7.51
N ALA A 203 31.82 8.10 -6.60
CA ALA A 203 32.89 8.64 -5.78
C ALA A 203 33.56 7.55 -4.91
N ALA A 204 32.72 6.73 -4.24
CA ALA A 204 33.22 5.63 -3.40
C ALA A 204 33.98 4.57 -4.22
N LEU A 205 33.46 4.15 -5.38
CA LEU A 205 34.18 3.17 -6.21
C LEU A 205 35.48 3.70 -6.83
N LEU A 206 35.52 5.00 -7.16
CA LEU A 206 36.71 5.64 -7.75
C LEU A 206 37.81 5.93 -6.72
N ALA A 207 37.43 6.25 -5.47
CA ALA A 207 38.38 6.55 -4.39
C ALA A 207 38.91 5.29 -3.71
N ALA A 208 38.17 4.18 -3.76
CA ALA A 208 38.53 2.94 -3.09
C ALA A 208 39.88 2.38 -3.68
N THR A 209 40.78 2.04 -2.78
CA THR A 209 42.05 1.38 -3.13
C THR A 209 41.92 -0.13 -3.20
N SER A 210 40.90 -0.68 -2.53
CA SER A 210 40.60 -2.10 -2.45
C SER A 210 39.12 -2.37 -2.57
N LEU A 211 38.73 -3.18 -3.55
CA LEU A 211 37.33 -3.58 -3.82
C LEU A 211 37.17 -5.10 -3.73
N SER A 212 36.01 -5.55 -3.36
CA SER A 212 35.60 -6.95 -3.45
C SER A 212 34.20 -7.09 -3.98
N THR A 213 33.82 -8.29 -4.43
CA THR A 213 32.47 -8.62 -4.90
C THR A 213 31.95 -9.87 -4.21
N LEU A 214 30.61 -9.91 -4.00
CA LEU A 214 29.89 -11.05 -3.48
C LEU A 214 28.74 -11.34 -4.44
N GLU A 215 28.70 -12.54 -5.02
CA GLU A 215 27.72 -12.94 -6.03
C GLU A 215 26.33 -13.21 -5.45
N ARG A 216 26.21 -13.31 -4.12
CA ARG A 216 24.96 -13.60 -3.45
C ARG A 216 24.00 -12.41 -3.42
N VAL A 217 22.68 -12.72 -3.44
CA VAL A 217 21.62 -11.74 -3.22
C VAL A 217 21.54 -11.43 -1.73
N CYS A 218 21.94 -10.23 -1.33
CA CYS A 218 21.89 -9.77 0.06
C CYS A 218 20.72 -8.82 0.33
N VAL A 219 20.17 -8.16 -0.70
CA VAL A 219 19.07 -7.21 -0.56
C VAL A 219 17.93 -7.57 -1.52
N HIS A 220 16.72 -7.56 -1.00
CA HIS A 220 15.49 -7.58 -1.79
C HIS A 220 14.99 -6.14 -1.95
N HIS A 221 15.29 -5.55 -3.12
CA HIS A 221 14.87 -4.18 -3.44
C HIS A 221 13.44 -4.15 -3.95
N ARG A 222 12.56 -3.46 -3.23
CA ARG A 222 11.15 -3.29 -3.61
C ARG A 222 10.98 -2.18 -4.63
N GLY A 223 10.53 -2.54 -5.83
CA GLY A 223 10.14 -1.56 -6.84
C GLY A 223 8.91 -0.76 -6.40
N ARG A 224 9.09 0.52 -6.05
CA ARG A 224 7.95 1.39 -5.73
C ARG A 224 7.11 1.68 -6.97
N ARG A 225 5.79 1.54 -6.85
CA ARG A 225 4.85 2.27 -7.67
C ARG A 225 4.59 3.63 -7.01
N GLY A 226 5.38 4.61 -7.36
CA GLY A 226 5.07 5.99 -6.95
C GLY A 226 4.42 6.75 -8.10
N PRO A 227 3.82 7.93 -7.85
CA PRO A 227 3.50 8.82 -8.94
C PRO A 227 4.78 8.96 -9.73
N ALA A 228 4.71 8.57 -10.98
CA ALA A 228 5.80 8.83 -11.89
C ALA A 228 6.11 10.33 -11.74
N VAL A 229 7.19 10.61 -11.02
CA VAL A 229 7.83 11.91 -11.07
C VAL A 229 7.13 13.05 -10.33
N ALA A 230 7.54 13.32 -9.10
CA ALA A 230 7.46 14.69 -8.60
C ALA A 230 8.06 15.63 -9.66
N ARG A 231 7.32 16.69 -10.02
CA ARG A 231 7.72 17.67 -11.05
C ARG A 231 9.17 18.10 -10.77
N GLY A 232 10.08 17.86 -11.73
CA GLY A 232 11.48 18.24 -11.59
C GLY A 232 12.48 17.14 -11.25
N ARG A 233 12.07 15.95 -10.77
CA ARG A 233 12.94 14.86 -10.34
C ARG A 233 14.07 14.50 -11.31
N HIS A 234 13.81 14.53 -12.61
CA HIS A 234 14.83 14.21 -13.63
C HIS A 234 15.89 15.28 -13.80
N PHE A 235 15.62 16.51 -13.35
CA PHE A 235 16.60 17.61 -13.43
C PHE A 235 17.71 17.45 -12.42
N ASP A 236 17.47 16.79 -11.29
CA ASP A 236 18.47 16.56 -10.25
C ASP A 236 19.62 15.63 -10.71
N LEU A 237 19.40 14.90 -11.81
CA LEU A 237 20.43 14.05 -12.40
C LEU A 237 21.63 14.87 -12.92
N PHE A 238 21.40 16.06 -13.45
CA PHE A 238 22.44 16.91 -14.01
C PHE A 238 23.47 17.36 -12.96
N PRO A 239 23.08 18.00 -11.85
CA PRO A 239 24.02 18.42 -10.82
C PRO A 239 24.73 17.23 -10.15
N GLN A 240 24.13 16.03 -10.14
CA GLN A 240 24.85 14.86 -9.60
C GLN A 240 26.01 14.45 -10.50
N TYR A 241 25.83 14.48 -11.82
CA TYR A 241 26.92 14.21 -12.76
C TYR A 241 27.95 15.34 -12.78
N ASP A 242 27.57 16.62 -12.64
CA ASP A 242 28.53 17.71 -12.49
C ASP A 242 29.46 17.43 -11.30
N ARG A 243 28.91 17.04 -10.12
CA ARG A 243 29.72 16.66 -8.94
C ARG A 243 30.63 15.45 -9.18
N VAL A 244 30.15 14.44 -9.94
CA VAL A 244 31.03 13.31 -10.32
C VAL A 244 32.21 13.78 -11.14
N PHE A 245 31.98 14.67 -12.11
CA PHE A 245 33.09 15.19 -12.93
C PHE A 245 33.99 16.13 -12.13
N ASP A 246 33.49 16.99 -11.27
CA ASP A 246 34.25 17.83 -10.37
C ASP A 246 35.13 17.00 -9.43
N PHE A 247 34.59 15.87 -8.91
CA PHE A 247 35.32 14.92 -8.08
C PHE A 247 36.50 14.28 -8.84
N VAL A 248 36.29 13.90 -10.09
CA VAL A 248 37.35 13.34 -10.96
C VAL A 248 38.37 14.41 -11.36
N ASP A 249 37.92 15.59 -11.73
CA ASP A 249 38.79 16.69 -12.19
C ASP A 249 39.62 17.26 -11.06
N SER A 250 39.18 17.16 -9.80
CA SER A 250 39.96 17.53 -8.61
C SER A 250 41.05 16.51 -8.24
N ARG A 251 41.08 15.33 -8.88
CA ARG A 251 41.98 14.22 -8.59
C ARG A 251 42.68 13.73 -9.88
N PRO A 252 43.89 14.22 -10.22
CA PRO A 252 44.56 13.90 -11.49
C PRO A 252 44.70 12.39 -11.78
N ALA A 253 44.85 11.57 -10.72
CA ALA A 253 44.96 10.12 -10.83
C ALA A 253 43.66 9.47 -11.38
N LEU A 254 42.52 10.13 -11.25
CA LEU A 254 41.23 9.63 -11.71
C LEU A 254 40.86 10.08 -13.14
N GLY A 255 41.69 10.90 -13.77
CA GLY A 255 41.42 11.49 -15.09
C GLY A 255 41.09 10.47 -16.20
N SER A 256 41.73 9.29 -16.12
CA SER A 256 41.49 8.16 -17.06
C SER A 256 40.05 7.64 -17.03
N TRP A 257 39.27 7.85 -15.95
CA TRP A 257 37.89 7.40 -15.81
C TRP A 257 36.87 8.35 -16.44
N ARG A 258 37.27 9.58 -16.74
CA ARG A 258 36.37 10.59 -17.30
C ARG A 258 35.58 10.12 -18.55
N PRO A 259 36.20 9.46 -19.56
CA PRO A 259 35.48 8.97 -20.73
C PRO A 259 34.46 7.86 -20.40
N VAL A 260 34.77 7.01 -19.42
CA VAL A 260 33.88 5.93 -18.97
C VAL A 260 32.64 6.54 -18.32
N LEU A 261 32.81 7.50 -17.41
CA LEU A 261 31.73 8.21 -16.73
C LEU A 261 30.89 9.05 -17.67
N ALA A 262 31.50 9.69 -18.68
CA ALA A 262 30.76 10.42 -19.72
C ALA A 262 29.85 9.51 -20.55
N ARG A 263 30.30 8.28 -20.85
CA ARG A 263 29.46 7.28 -21.50
C ARG A 263 28.31 6.85 -20.59
N ARG A 264 28.55 6.63 -19.29
CA ARG A 264 27.49 6.30 -18.30
C ARG A 264 26.48 7.41 -18.15
N MET A 265 26.92 8.67 -18.10
CA MET A 265 26.03 9.82 -18.13
C MET A 265 25.14 9.81 -19.37
N ALA A 266 25.68 9.54 -20.56
CA ALA A 266 24.93 9.50 -21.79
C ALA A 266 23.86 8.38 -21.79
N ASP A 267 24.20 7.17 -21.28
CA ASP A 267 23.26 6.05 -21.11
C ASP A 267 22.13 6.44 -20.16
N HIS A 268 22.45 7.06 -19.02
CA HIS A 268 21.46 7.47 -18.02
C HIS A 268 20.54 8.58 -18.57
N LEU A 269 21.10 9.58 -19.25
CA LEU A 269 20.31 10.62 -19.90
C LEU A 269 19.42 10.08 -21.02
N ALA A 270 19.86 9.06 -21.75
CA ALA A 270 19.03 8.40 -22.77
C ALA A 270 17.85 7.68 -22.14
N ALA A 271 18.05 6.95 -21.04
CA ALA A 271 16.98 6.28 -20.29
C ALA A 271 15.99 7.29 -19.67
N ALA A 272 16.51 8.35 -19.02
CA ALA A 272 15.68 9.42 -18.46
C ALA A 272 14.88 10.17 -19.53
N SER A 273 15.44 10.38 -20.74
CA SER A 273 14.75 11.00 -21.87
C SER A 273 13.49 10.24 -22.29
N ALA A 274 13.54 8.90 -22.29
CA ALA A 274 12.39 8.05 -22.61
C ALA A 274 11.26 8.22 -21.58
N THR A 275 11.61 8.25 -20.29
CA THR A 275 10.65 8.45 -19.18
C THR A 275 10.05 9.86 -19.21
N VAL A 276 10.87 10.90 -19.39
CA VAL A 276 10.42 12.31 -19.47
C VAL A 276 9.46 12.54 -20.64
N LEU A 277 9.69 11.85 -21.77
CA LEU A 277 8.83 11.98 -22.95
C LEU A 277 7.40 11.49 -22.69
N THR A 278 7.24 10.44 -21.90
CA THR A 278 5.96 9.78 -21.62
C THR A 278 5.31 10.23 -20.31
N ALA A 279 6.03 10.95 -19.43
CA ALA A 279 5.54 11.39 -18.13
C ALA A 279 4.29 12.30 -18.28
N PRO A 280 3.11 11.92 -17.74
CA PRO A 280 1.86 12.63 -17.95
C PRO A 280 1.81 14.00 -17.25
N ASP A 281 2.55 14.16 -16.18
CA ASP A 281 2.58 15.31 -15.26
C ASP A 281 3.53 16.42 -15.70
N LEU A 282 4.41 16.17 -16.68
CA LEU A 282 5.34 17.17 -17.20
C LEU A 282 4.72 18.01 -18.34
N SER A 283 4.77 19.32 -18.19
CA SER A 283 4.39 20.22 -19.28
C SER A 283 5.36 20.14 -20.45
N GLY A 284 4.91 20.51 -21.65
CA GLY A 284 5.76 20.57 -22.84
C GLY A 284 7.00 21.47 -22.66
N ARG A 285 6.88 22.54 -21.85
CA ARG A 285 8.00 23.47 -21.54
C ARG A 285 9.06 22.75 -20.67
N HIS A 286 8.65 22.00 -19.65
CA HIS A 286 9.56 21.23 -18.80
C HIS A 286 10.28 20.13 -19.59
N ARG A 287 9.55 19.39 -20.43
CA ARG A 287 10.19 18.40 -21.32
C ARG A 287 11.23 19.03 -22.25
N ALA A 288 10.87 20.15 -22.89
CA ALA A 288 11.81 20.86 -23.76
C ALA A 288 13.06 21.36 -23.00
N ALA A 289 12.89 21.84 -21.76
CA ALA A 289 14.00 22.24 -20.89
C ALA A 289 14.92 21.07 -20.58
N PHE A 290 14.36 19.90 -20.23
CA PHE A 290 15.14 18.69 -19.97
C PHE A 290 16.01 18.30 -21.19
N PHE A 291 15.42 18.24 -22.39
CA PHE A 291 16.17 17.90 -23.62
C PHE A 291 17.27 18.93 -23.94
N ARG A 292 17.04 20.22 -23.66
CA ARG A 292 18.09 21.24 -23.82
C ARG A 292 19.26 21.02 -22.86
N LEU A 293 18.98 20.75 -21.57
CA LEU A 293 20.00 20.47 -20.56
C LEU A 293 20.74 19.18 -20.86
N ALA A 294 20.04 18.10 -21.22
CA ALA A 294 20.68 16.85 -21.59
C ALA A 294 21.68 17.02 -22.75
N ARG A 295 21.28 17.80 -23.78
CA ARG A 295 22.17 18.14 -24.90
C ARG A 295 23.36 19.00 -24.47
N ALA A 296 23.16 19.97 -23.56
CA ALA A 296 24.24 20.82 -23.06
C ALA A 296 25.26 20.02 -22.27
N HIS A 297 24.83 19.15 -21.35
CA HIS A 297 25.70 18.26 -20.58
C HIS A 297 26.43 17.27 -21.47
N TYR A 298 25.74 16.67 -22.46
CA TYR A 298 26.39 15.80 -23.44
C TYR A 298 27.51 16.52 -24.21
N ARG A 299 27.33 17.80 -24.56
CA ARG A 299 28.37 18.59 -25.25
C ARG A 299 29.50 18.99 -24.31
N ARG A 300 29.20 19.39 -23.06
CA ARG A 300 30.19 19.83 -22.07
C ARG A 300 31.16 18.72 -21.70
N HIS A 301 30.66 17.51 -21.49
CA HIS A 301 31.48 16.42 -20.97
C HIS A 301 32.06 15.50 -22.06
N GLY A 302 31.75 15.74 -23.31
CA GLY A 302 32.31 15.11 -24.51
C GLY A 302 32.40 13.58 -24.44
N VAL A 303 31.71 12.87 -25.33
CA VAL A 303 31.82 11.40 -25.44
C VAL A 303 32.46 11.05 -26.77
N PRO A 304 33.79 10.87 -26.85
CA PRO A 304 34.41 10.39 -28.08
C PRO A 304 33.87 9.01 -28.42
N GLY A 305 33.41 8.82 -29.66
CA GLY A 305 33.08 7.50 -30.19
C GLY A 305 31.76 6.85 -29.74
N ALA A 306 30.83 7.59 -29.15
CA ALA A 306 29.48 7.08 -28.86
C ALA A 306 28.63 7.01 -30.14
N ALA A 307 28.84 5.99 -30.91
CA ALA A 307 28.21 5.75 -32.22
C ALA A 307 26.94 4.87 -32.13
N GLY A 308 26.05 5.10 -31.18
CA GLY A 308 24.79 4.36 -31.09
C GLY A 308 23.57 5.24 -31.32
N LEU A 309 22.52 4.72 -31.98
CA LEU A 309 21.25 5.43 -32.20
C LEU A 309 20.60 5.99 -30.92
N ARG A 310 20.86 5.38 -29.76
CA ARG A 310 20.39 5.86 -28.46
C ARG A 310 21.07 7.18 -28.04
N HIS A 311 22.39 7.25 -28.19
CA HIS A 311 23.16 8.45 -27.86
C HIS A 311 22.95 9.56 -28.89
N ALA A 312 22.73 9.22 -30.17
CA ALA A 312 22.36 10.18 -31.21
C ALA A 312 21.08 10.95 -30.83
N GLY A 313 20.13 10.27 -30.19
CA GLY A 313 18.91 10.90 -29.64
C GLY A 313 19.21 11.98 -28.60
N VAL A 314 20.18 11.76 -27.69
CA VAL A 314 20.58 12.76 -26.69
C VAL A 314 21.42 13.87 -27.33
N ARG A 315 22.34 13.51 -28.22
CA ARG A 315 23.28 14.46 -28.86
C ARG A 315 22.60 15.43 -29.81
N PHE A 316 21.68 14.95 -30.65
CA PHE A 316 21.06 15.71 -31.74
C PHE A 316 19.56 15.91 -31.55
N GLY A 317 18.93 15.09 -30.67
CA GLY A 317 17.49 15.09 -30.49
C GLY A 317 16.96 16.40 -29.92
N THR A 318 15.89 16.88 -30.52
CA THR A 318 15.07 17.95 -29.96
C THR A 318 13.80 17.34 -29.39
N TYR A 319 13.17 18.00 -28.43
CA TYR A 319 11.86 17.55 -27.92
C TYR A 319 10.84 17.32 -29.03
N ARG A 320 10.85 18.21 -30.06
CA ARG A 320 9.95 18.10 -31.24
C ARG A 320 10.26 16.83 -32.04
N GLY A 321 11.53 16.54 -32.31
CA GLY A 321 11.95 15.33 -33.05
C GLY A 321 11.60 14.04 -32.33
N HIS A 322 11.85 13.96 -31.02
CA HIS A 322 11.46 12.80 -30.18
C HIS A 322 9.93 12.63 -30.13
N ARG A 323 9.17 13.72 -30.03
CA ARG A 323 7.72 13.69 -30.06
C ARG A 323 7.17 13.19 -31.40
N LEU A 324 7.77 13.60 -32.52
CA LEU A 324 7.39 13.11 -33.84
C LEU A 324 7.67 11.61 -33.99
N LEU A 325 8.84 11.16 -33.57
CA LEU A 325 9.22 9.74 -33.64
C LEU A 325 8.28 8.87 -32.76
N HIS A 326 7.90 9.35 -31.59
CA HIS A 326 6.94 8.69 -30.70
C HIS A 326 5.54 8.70 -31.31
N ALA A 327 5.12 9.80 -31.93
CA ALA A 327 3.83 9.89 -32.63
C ALA A 327 3.73 8.91 -33.79
N VAL A 328 4.79 8.77 -34.59
CA VAL A 328 4.85 7.79 -35.69
C VAL A 328 4.78 6.35 -35.17
N ARG A 329 5.49 6.02 -34.07
CA ARG A 329 5.40 4.70 -33.44
C ARG A 329 4.00 4.42 -32.89
N ALA A 330 3.37 5.42 -32.24
CA ALA A 330 2.00 5.33 -31.75
C ALA A 330 0.97 5.17 -32.88
N LEU A 331 1.19 5.84 -34.02
CA LEU A 331 0.32 5.73 -35.20
C LEU A 331 0.40 4.30 -35.81
N ARG A 332 1.62 3.74 -35.90
CA ARG A 332 1.82 2.35 -36.35
C ARG A 332 1.20 1.31 -35.41
N ALA A 333 1.24 1.56 -34.08
CA ALA A 333 0.58 0.72 -33.09
C ALA A 333 -0.96 0.83 -33.18
N ARG A 334 -1.48 2.05 -33.45
CA ARG A 334 -2.92 2.30 -33.65
C ARG A 334 -3.45 1.69 -34.94
N GLY A 335 -2.67 1.67 -36.02
CA GLY A 335 -3.05 1.03 -37.28
C GLY A 335 -3.32 -0.47 -37.14
N ARG A 336 -2.54 -1.15 -36.27
CA ARG A 336 -2.75 -2.58 -35.96
C ARG A 336 -3.98 -2.82 -35.05
N ALA A 337 -4.36 -1.85 -34.22
CA ALA A 337 -5.55 -1.91 -33.37
C ALA A 337 -6.85 -1.54 -34.12
N PHE A 338 -6.74 -0.83 -35.26
CA PHE A 338 -7.91 -0.38 -36.03
C PHE A 338 -8.55 -1.53 -36.82
N SER A 339 -7.77 -2.48 -37.30
CA SER A 339 -8.28 -3.65 -38.04
C SER A 339 -9.15 -4.60 -37.19
N SER A 340 -8.99 -4.61 -35.85
CA SER A 340 -9.81 -5.39 -34.92
C SER A 340 -11.08 -4.65 -34.41
N ALA A 341 -11.25 -3.37 -34.76
CA ALA A 341 -12.33 -2.52 -34.26
C ALA A 341 -13.58 -2.46 -35.16
N LEU A 342 -13.54 -3.07 -36.33
CA LEU A 342 -14.61 -3.02 -37.33
C LEU A 342 -15.88 -3.84 -37.00
N THR A 343 -15.84 -4.64 -35.90
CA THR A 343 -16.97 -5.52 -35.52
C THR A 343 -17.71 -5.10 -34.26
N ARG A 344 -17.50 -3.89 -33.71
CA ARG A 344 -18.18 -3.43 -32.48
C ARG A 344 -19.48 -2.69 -32.78
N PRO A 345 -20.59 -2.95 -32.05
CA PRO A 345 -21.87 -2.32 -32.33
C PRO A 345 -21.80 -0.80 -32.24
N ALA A 346 -22.47 -0.12 -33.15
CA ALA A 346 -22.50 1.33 -33.31
C ALA A 346 -22.73 2.13 -32.01
N ARG A 347 -23.55 1.59 -31.07
CA ARG A 347 -23.81 2.16 -29.75
C ARG A 347 -22.54 2.30 -28.92
N THR A 348 -21.67 1.29 -28.92
CA THR A 348 -20.40 1.34 -28.15
C THR A 348 -19.43 2.37 -28.72
N ALA A 349 -19.39 2.53 -30.05
CA ALA A 349 -18.60 3.55 -30.70
C ALA A 349 -19.13 4.95 -30.39
N ALA A 350 -20.44 5.16 -30.42
CA ALA A 350 -21.10 6.43 -30.07
C ALA A 350 -20.82 6.81 -28.61
N LEU A 351 -20.93 5.87 -27.65
CA LEU A 351 -20.60 6.13 -26.25
C LEU A 351 -19.13 6.48 -26.02
N ARG A 352 -18.22 5.84 -26.73
CA ARG A 352 -16.79 6.18 -26.66
C ARG A 352 -16.49 7.56 -27.20
N LEU A 353 -17.10 7.91 -28.33
CA LEU A 353 -16.97 9.25 -28.92
C LEU A 353 -17.56 10.29 -27.96
N HIS A 354 -18.77 10.06 -27.46
CA HIS A 354 -19.40 10.93 -26.47
C HIS A 354 -18.51 11.16 -25.25
N TYR A 355 -17.98 10.07 -24.66
CA TYR A 355 -17.09 10.16 -23.49
C TYR A 355 -15.82 10.99 -23.81
N ARG A 356 -15.22 10.82 -25.00
CA ARG A 356 -14.08 11.63 -25.44
C ARG A 356 -14.44 13.11 -25.53
N VAL A 357 -15.59 13.44 -26.12
CA VAL A 357 -16.09 14.83 -26.20
C VAL A 357 -16.34 15.38 -24.80
N GLN A 358 -17.02 14.64 -23.92
CA GLN A 358 -17.27 15.11 -22.55
C GLN A 358 -15.98 15.35 -21.76
N ARG A 359 -14.93 14.60 -22.03
CA ARG A 359 -13.62 14.80 -21.42
C ARG A 359 -12.87 16.05 -21.91
N SER A 360 -13.23 16.63 -23.05
CA SER A 360 -12.65 17.90 -23.52
C SER A 360 -13.37 19.14 -22.95
N LEU A 361 -14.57 18.96 -22.39
CA LEU A 361 -15.34 20.03 -21.76
C LEU A 361 -14.81 20.34 -20.34
N PRO A 362 -15.01 21.56 -19.81
CA PRO A 362 -14.63 21.91 -18.44
C PRO A 362 -15.22 20.96 -17.38
N LEU A 363 -14.50 20.78 -16.27
CA LEU A 363 -15.05 20.09 -15.10
C LEU A 363 -16.26 20.87 -14.55
N ARG A 364 -17.17 20.16 -13.92
CA ARG A 364 -18.24 20.72 -13.10
C ARG A 364 -17.77 20.71 -11.66
N GLU A 365 -17.28 21.85 -11.20
CA GLU A 365 -16.69 22.00 -9.86
C GLU A 365 -17.72 21.72 -8.75
N ASP A 366 -19.00 21.85 -9.07
CA ASP A 366 -20.15 21.64 -8.20
C ASP A 366 -20.80 20.24 -8.31
N LEU A 367 -20.13 19.27 -8.94
CA LEU A 367 -20.71 17.93 -9.15
C LEU A 367 -19.89 16.85 -8.44
N ALA A 368 -20.58 16.07 -7.62
CA ALA A 368 -20.07 14.85 -6.99
C ALA A 368 -20.84 13.61 -7.48
N VAL A 369 -20.12 12.56 -7.85
CA VAL A 369 -20.67 11.27 -8.27
C VAL A 369 -20.31 10.20 -7.28
N PHE A 370 -21.32 9.50 -6.77
CA PHE A 370 -21.20 8.45 -5.77
C PHE A 370 -21.59 7.09 -6.32
N SER A 371 -21.00 6.05 -5.77
CA SER A 371 -21.38 4.65 -6.02
C SER A 371 -21.00 3.76 -4.84
N ALA A 372 -21.69 2.63 -4.69
CA ALA A 372 -21.31 1.59 -3.76
C ALA A 372 -21.54 0.20 -4.36
N PHE A 373 -20.73 -0.79 -3.93
CA PHE A 373 -20.88 -2.22 -4.22
C PHE A 373 -21.24 -2.54 -5.68
N TRP A 374 -20.46 -2.02 -6.64
CA TRP A 374 -20.70 -2.22 -8.09
C TRP A 374 -22.10 -1.78 -8.51
N HIS A 375 -22.56 -0.62 -7.98
CA HIS A 375 -23.85 0.03 -8.29
C HIS A 375 -25.09 -0.64 -7.68
N ARG A 376 -24.92 -1.45 -6.61
CA ARG A 376 -26.02 -2.21 -5.95
C ARG A 376 -26.74 -1.45 -4.85
N GLY A 377 -27.04 -0.17 -5.09
CA GLY A 377 -27.89 0.62 -4.20
C GLY A 377 -27.15 1.68 -3.39
N TYR A 378 -27.92 2.37 -2.57
CA TYR A 378 -27.46 3.47 -1.71
C TYR A 378 -27.05 2.90 -0.35
N ALA A 379 -25.74 2.77 -0.12
CA ALA A 379 -25.24 2.04 1.05
C ALA A 379 -23.83 2.46 1.46
N CYS A 380 -23.41 2.01 2.64
CA CYS A 380 -22.05 2.06 3.15
C CYS A 380 -21.50 3.50 3.32
N SER A 381 -20.20 3.65 3.45
CA SER A 381 -19.54 4.96 3.63
C SER A 381 -19.86 5.99 2.54
N PRO A 382 -19.96 5.65 1.24
CA PRO A 382 -20.39 6.61 0.23
C PRO A 382 -21.77 7.23 0.50
N ALA A 383 -22.73 6.46 1.03
CA ALA A 383 -24.08 6.96 1.37
C ALA A 383 -24.02 7.93 2.56
N ALA A 384 -23.28 7.57 3.61
CA ALA A 384 -23.09 8.44 4.77
C ALA A 384 -22.39 9.76 4.40
N ILE A 385 -21.40 9.70 3.51
CA ILE A 385 -20.70 10.88 3.02
C ILE A 385 -21.64 11.74 2.16
N GLU A 386 -22.40 11.14 1.25
CA GLU A 386 -23.35 11.89 0.40
C GLU A 386 -24.39 12.63 1.23
N ALA A 387 -24.98 11.96 2.23
CA ALA A 387 -25.92 12.59 3.15
C ALA A 387 -25.29 13.78 3.87
N LYS A 388 -24.04 13.67 4.30
CA LYS A 388 -23.30 14.75 4.97
C LYS A 388 -22.86 15.85 4.00
N VAL A 389 -22.58 15.55 2.73
CA VAL A 389 -22.31 16.57 1.68
C VAL A 389 -23.55 17.44 1.47
N ARG A 390 -24.75 16.86 1.42
CA ARG A 390 -26.00 17.62 1.30
C ARG A 390 -26.23 18.58 2.49
N GLU A 391 -25.78 18.19 3.66
CA GLU A 391 -25.87 19.00 4.87
C GLU A 391 -24.84 20.14 4.92
N LEU A 392 -23.56 19.83 4.71
CA LEU A 392 -22.44 20.76 4.95
C LEU A 392 -21.95 21.50 3.70
N ALA A 393 -22.20 20.96 2.52
CA ALA A 393 -21.79 21.51 1.26
C ALA A 393 -22.95 21.58 0.24
N PRO A 394 -24.07 22.30 0.54
CA PRO A 394 -25.27 22.28 -0.28
C PRO A 394 -25.06 22.84 -1.69
N GLY A 395 -23.97 23.57 -1.93
CA GLY A 395 -23.56 24.00 -3.27
C GLY A 395 -23.04 22.88 -4.16
N VAL A 396 -22.76 21.69 -3.62
CA VAL A 396 -22.31 20.52 -4.37
C VAL A 396 -23.50 19.64 -4.71
N ARG A 397 -23.82 19.54 -5.99
CA ARG A 397 -24.87 18.66 -6.51
C ARG A 397 -24.40 17.21 -6.48
N THR A 398 -25.20 16.34 -5.91
CA THR A 398 -24.89 14.92 -5.83
C THR A 398 -25.60 14.11 -6.92
N ALA A 399 -24.93 13.06 -7.40
CA ALA A 399 -25.50 12.08 -8.31
C ALA A 399 -25.04 10.68 -7.88
N TRP A 400 -25.92 9.71 -7.96
CA TRP A 400 -25.67 8.34 -7.52
C TRP A 400 -25.75 7.36 -8.70
N ILE A 401 -24.75 6.52 -8.86
CA ILE A 401 -24.75 5.45 -9.87
C ILE A 401 -25.41 4.22 -9.26
N THR A 402 -26.48 3.75 -9.90
CA THR A 402 -27.25 2.59 -9.46
C THR A 402 -27.83 1.80 -10.64
N THR A 403 -28.01 0.49 -10.48
CA THR A 403 -28.74 -0.32 -11.44
C THR A 403 -30.27 -0.07 -11.26
N PRO A 404 -31.09 -0.34 -12.28
CA PRO A 404 -32.55 -0.16 -12.18
C PRO A 404 -33.17 -0.92 -11.03
N GLU A 405 -32.68 -2.13 -10.70
CA GLU A 405 -33.16 -2.98 -9.63
C GLU A 405 -33.02 -2.36 -8.23
N HIS A 406 -32.00 -1.48 -8.06
CA HIS A 406 -31.68 -0.85 -6.79
C HIS A 406 -31.99 0.65 -6.75
N GLU A 407 -32.65 1.17 -7.80
CA GLU A 407 -32.94 2.59 -7.93
C GLU A 407 -33.80 3.15 -6.79
N ALA A 408 -34.70 2.35 -6.27
CA ALA A 408 -35.61 2.73 -5.18
C ALA A 408 -34.86 2.99 -3.85
N THR A 409 -33.65 2.49 -3.69
CA THR A 409 -32.83 2.73 -2.47
C THR A 409 -32.23 4.13 -2.43
N VAL A 410 -32.14 4.81 -3.58
CA VAL A 410 -31.51 6.14 -3.68
C VAL A 410 -32.52 7.21 -3.25
N PRO A 411 -32.26 8.00 -2.19
CA PRO A 411 -33.20 9.00 -1.70
C PRO A 411 -33.41 10.13 -2.71
N ALA A 412 -34.62 10.70 -2.74
CA ALA A 412 -34.86 11.96 -3.38
C ALA A 412 -34.24 13.11 -2.54
N PRO A 413 -33.66 14.16 -3.12
CA PRO A 413 -33.61 14.54 -4.56
C PRO A 413 -32.34 14.08 -5.28
N THR A 414 -31.58 13.12 -4.79
CA THR A 414 -30.30 12.67 -5.39
C THR A 414 -30.53 12.18 -6.83
N ARG A 415 -29.79 12.73 -7.77
CA ARG A 415 -29.87 12.36 -9.19
C ARG A 415 -29.38 10.93 -9.42
N ARG A 416 -30.15 10.09 -10.09
CA ARG A 416 -29.80 8.70 -10.42
C ARG A 416 -29.13 8.60 -11.79
N LEU A 417 -28.08 7.77 -11.88
CA LEU A 417 -27.30 7.53 -13.09
C LEU A 417 -27.21 6.01 -13.34
N HIS A 418 -27.66 5.57 -14.52
CA HIS A 418 -27.58 4.15 -14.88
C HIS A 418 -26.26 3.83 -15.59
N PRO A 419 -25.55 2.76 -15.18
CA PRO A 419 -24.28 2.36 -15.79
C PRO A 419 -24.37 2.20 -17.32
N GLY A 420 -23.36 2.65 -18.03
CA GLY A 420 -23.26 2.50 -19.49
C GLY A 420 -24.15 3.42 -20.31
N GLY A 421 -24.86 4.40 -19.68
CA GLY A 421 -25.63 5.43 -20.38
C GLY A 421 -24.82 6.68 -20.72
N PHE A 422 -25.34 7.55 -21.59
CA PHE A 422 -24.71 8.83 -21.94
C PHE A 422 -24.54 9.75 -20.73
N ALA A 423 -25.58 9.84 -19.88
CA ALA A 423 -25.55 10.64 -18.65
C ALA A 423 -24.47 10.15 -17.67
N TYR A 424 -24.31 8.83 -17.55
CA TYR A 424 -23.27 8.18 -16.76
C TYR A 424 -21.85 8.59 -17.21
N PHE A 425 -21.56 8.45 -18.52
CA PHE A 425 -20.26 8.84 -19.06
C PHE A 425 -20.02 10.34 -19.00
N SER A 426 -21.05 11.17 -19.19
CA SER A 426 -20.95 12.63 -19.01
C SER A 426 -20.61 12.98 -17.56
N ALA A 427 -21.26 12.34 -16.59
CA ALA A 427 -20.98 12.58 -15.17
C ALA A 427 -19.57 12.13 -14.78
N LEU A 428 -19.14 10.95 -15.15
CA LEU A 428 -17.77 10.46 -14.89
C LEU A 428 -16.68 11.34 -15.54
N ALA A 429 -16.95 11.88 -16.74
CA ALA A 429 -16.01 12.74 -17.45
C ALA A 429 -15.84 14.12 -16.82
N ARG A 430 -16.89 14.64 -16.16
CA ARG A 430 -16.98 16.07 -15.81
C ARG A 430 -17.13 16.34 -14.31
N ALA A 431 -17.46 15.35 -13.48
CA ALA A 431 -17.59 15.53 -12.04
C ALA A 431 -16.23 15.95 -11.44
N LYS A 432 -16.27 16.88 -10.49
CA LYS A 432 -15.11 17.24 -9.65
C LYS A 432 -14.77 16.13 -8.69
N TYR A 433 -15.79 15.54 -8.05
CA TYR A 433 -15.62 14.55 -7.00
C TYR A 433 -16.19 13.21 -7.45
N LEU A 434 -15.42 12.15 -7.22
CA LEU A 434 -15.78 10.76 -7.47
C LEU A 434 -15.59 9.98 -6.16
N VAL A 435 -16.64 9.34 -5.65
CA VAL A 435 -16.61 8.61 -4.37
C VAL A 435 -17.15 7.21 -4.55
N ASN A 436 -16.37 6.19 -4.16
CA ASN A 436 -16.77 4.79 -4.27
C ASN A 436 -16.12 3.96 -3.16
N ASN A 437 -16.68 2.80 -2.86
CA ASN A 437 -16.12 1.83 -1.92
C ASN A 437 -15.53 0.57 -2.59
N VAL A 438 -15.65 0.48 -3.91
CA VAL A 438 -15.06 -0.53 -4.80
C VAL A 438 -14.45 0.17 -6.01
N GLU A 439 -14.25 -0.51 -7.14
CA GLU A 439 -13.73 0.10 -8.36
C GLU A 439 -14.83 0.83 -9.14
N PHE A 440 -14.48 1.91 -9.81
CA PHE A 440 -15.28 2.47 -10.90
C PHE A 440 -15.06 1.68 -12.20
N ASP A 441 -15.89 1.98 -13.20
CA ASP A 441 -15.70 1.45 -14.56
C ASP A 441 -14.24 1.60 -15.00
N HIS A 442 -13.61 0.50 -15.45
CA HIS A 442 -12.22 0.48 -15.90
C HIS A 442 -11.91 1.49 -17.03
N ARG A 443 -12.95 1.91 -17.77
CA ARG A 443 -12.86 2.93 -18.81
C ARG A 443 -12.72 4.35 -18.25
N LEU A 444 -12.89 4.53 -16.95
CA LEU A 444 -12.69 5.83 -16.31
C LEU A 444 -11.25 6.31 -16.52
N VAL A 445 -11.13 7.46 -17.18
CA VAL A 445 -9.88 8.19 -17.32
C VAL A 445 -9.96 9.40 -16.42
N LYS A 446 -9.25 9.36 -15.30
CA LYS A 446 -9.18 10.46 -14.35
C LYS A 446 -8.51 11.67 -15.01
N ARG A 447 -9.10 12.86 -14.83
CA ARG A 447 -8.62 14.12 -15.39
C ARG A 447 -7.91 14.94 -14.32
N PRO A 448 -6.95 15.81 -14.70
CA PRO A 448 -6.42 16.83 -13.80
C PRO A 448 -7.56 17.65 -13.19
N GLY A 449 -7.53 17.83 -11.88
CA GLY A 449 -8.56 18.56 -11.15
C GLY A 449 -9.74 17.71 -10.66
N GLN A 450 -9.93 16.47 -11.11
CA GLN A 450 -10.86 15.54 -10.46
C GLN A 450 -10.25 14.97 -9.19
N LEU A 451 -11.07 14.81 -8.15
CA LEU A 451 -10.71 14.17 -6.89
C LEU A 451 -11.46 12.84 -6.77
N LEU A 452 -10.72 11.76 -6.59
CA LEU A 452 -11.27 10.42 -6.37
C LEU A 452 -10.99 9.97 -4.93
N LEU A 453 -12.06 9.73 -4.19
CA LEU A 453 -12.03 9.17 -2.84
C LEU A 453 -12.43 7.70 -2.88
N GLN A 454 -11.51 6.81 -2.52
CA GLN A 454 -11.80 5.41 -2.22
C GLN A 454 -12.15 5.27 -0.75
N THR A 455 -13.35 4.77 -0.44
CA THR A 455 -13.78 4.63 0.96
C THR A 455 -13.56 3.24 1.53
N HIS A 456 -13.24 2.27 0.68
CA HIS A 456 -13.27 0.86 1.05
C HIS A 456 -14.62 0.45 1.69
N HIS A 457 -14.71 -0.74 2.27
CA HIS A 457 -15.97 -1.24 2.84
C HIS A 457 -15.78 -2.05 4.11
N GLY A 458 -14.81 -1.64 4.93
CA GLY A 458 -14.55 -2.19 6.27
C GLY A 458 -13.08 -2.37 6.57
N THR A 459 -12.79 -2.58 7.85
CA THR A 459 -11.45 -2.94 8.31
C THR A 459 -11.06 -4.31 7.75
N PRO A 460 -9.89 -4.45 7.12
CA PRO A 460 -9.49 -5.71 6.50
C PRO A 460 -9.08 -6.74 7.56
N LEU A 461 -9.79 -7.85 7.60
CA LEU A 461 -9.37 -9.06 8.31
C LEU A 461 -8.70 -10.04 7.32
N LYS A 462 -9.27 -10.17 6.14
CA LYS A 462 -8.83 -11.06 5.05
C LYS A 462 -7.78 -10.39 4.18
N ALA A 463 -6.87 -11.17 3.61
CA ALA A 463 -5.94 -10.67 2.60
C ALA A 463 -6.67 -9.96 1.46
N VAL A 464 -6.18 -8.78 1.06
CA VAL A 464 -6.74 -7.92 0.02
C VAL A 464 -5.65 -7.40 -0.90
N GLY A 465 -6.04 -6.90 -2.06
CA GLY A 465 -5.11 -6.25 -2.98
C GLY A 465 -3.97 -7.16 -3.40
N LEU A 466 -2.74 -6.65 -3.36
CA LEU A 466 -1.54 -7.41 -3.73
C LEU A 466 -1.24 -8.58 -2.79
N ASP A 467 -1.65 -8.53 -1.54
CA ASP A 467 -1.41 -9.63 -0.58
C ASP A 467 -2.16 -10.92 -0.97
N LEU A 468 -3.08 -10.84 -1.94
CA LEU A 468 -3.70 -12.01 -2.57
C LEU A 468 -2.81 -12.72 -3.60
N ALA A 469 -1.72 -12.11 -4.03
CA ALA A 469 -0.85 -12.71 -5.06
C ALA A 469 -0.29 -14.07 -4.61
N ASP A 470 -0.02 -14.22 -3.32
CA ASP A 470 0.48 -15.45 -2.71
C ASP A 470 -0.63 -16.45 -2.34
N ARG A 471 -1.89 -16.17 -2.70
CA ARG A 471 -3.09 -16.97 -2.42
C ARG A 471 -3.82 -17.37 -3.70
N PRO A 472 -3.32 -18.36 -4.46
CA PRO A 472 -3.86 -18.69 -5.79
C PRO A 472 -5.35 -19.04 -5.82
N ALA A 473 -5.85 -19.68 -4.75
CA ALA A 473 -7.27 -20.06 -4.64
C ALA A 473 -8.19 -18.84 -4.58
N ALA A 474 -7.80 -17.80 -3.84
CA ALA A 474 -8.61 -16.58 -3.66
C ALA A 474 -8.32 -15.52 -4.74
N SER A 475 -7.14 -15.56 -5.37
CA SER A 475 -6.76 -14.59 -6.41
C SER A 475 -7.14 -15.01 -7.83
N HIS A 476 -7.77 -16.18 -7.99
CA HIS A 476 -8.14 -16.70 -9.30
C HIS A 476 -8.94 -15.69 -10.13
N GLY A 477 -8.42 -15.34 -11.30
CA GLY A 477 -9.04 -14.34 -12.18
C GLY A 477 -8.78 -12.87 -11.79
N THR A 478 -8.00 -12.59 -10.76
CA THR A 478 -7.64 -11.22 -10.37
C THR A 478 -6.57 -10.65 -11.30
N ASP A 479 -6.87 -9.55 -11.97
CA ASP A 479 -5.90 -8.77 -12.74
C ASP A 479 -5.25 -7.72 -11.82
N PHE A 480 -4.12 -8.07 -11.22
CA PHE A 480 -3.38 -7.17 -10.32
C PHE A 480 -2.88 -5.91 -11.02
N ALA A 481 -2.53 -5.97 -12.31
CA ALA A 481 -2.11 -4.80 -13.06
C ALA A 481 -3.27 -3.79 -13.18
N ARG A 482 -4.47 -4.29 -13.43
CA ARG A 482 -5.69 -3.47 -13.47
C ARG A 482 -6.04 -2.93 -12.10
N LEU A 483 -5.98 -3.74 -11.05
CA LEU A 483 -6.24 -3.33 -9.67
C LEU A 483 -5.37 -2.14 -9.28
N LEU A 484 -4.09 -2.20 -9.59
CA LEU A 484 -3.16 -1.12 -9.29
C LEU A 484 -3.35 0.10 -10.20
N ALA A 485 -3.69 -0.11 -11.49
CA ALA A 485 -4.03 1.00 -12.38
C ALA A 485 -5.29 1.74 -11.91
N ASP A 486 -6.21 1.07 -11.21
CA ASP A 486 -7.36 1.70 -10.58
C ASP A 486 -6.97 2.42 -9.28
N ALA A 487 -6.07 1.85 -8.45
CA ALA A 487 -5.54 2.52 -7.27
C ALA A 487 -4.73 3.79 -7.61
N ASP A 488 -4.03 3.82 -8.74
CA ASP A 488 -3.31 5.01 -9.24
C ASP A 488 -4.25 6.21 -9.52
N LYS A 489 -5.55 5.99 -9.62
CA LYS A 489 -6.55 7.06 -9.82
C LYS A 489 -6.98 7.72 -8.52
N TRP A 490 -6.73 7.11 -7.36
CA TRP A 490 -7.16 7.63 -6.07
C TRP A 490 -6.34 8.86 -5.68
N ASP A 491 -6.99 9.89 -5.15
CA ASP A 491 -6.35 11.02 -4.46
C ASP A 491 -6.37 10.79 -2.96
N PHE A 492 -7.47 10.18 -2.49
CA PHE A 492 -7.66 9.86 -1.09
C PHE A 492 -8.13 8.41 -0.94
N ALA A 493 -7.64 7.73 0.09
CA ALA A 493 -8.17 6.47 0.57
C ALA A 493 -8.59 6.63 2.03
N LEU A 494 -9.82 6.25 2.35
CA LEU A 494 -10.33 6.31 3.71
C LEU A 494 -9.88 5.08 4.50
N SER A 495 -9.45 5.29 5.72
CA SER A 495 -9.07 4.24 6.65
C SER A 495 -9.83 4.38 7.97
N ALA A 496 -10.29 3.24 8.50
CA ALA A 496 -11.03 3.19 9.76
C ALA A 496 -10.10 3.28 10.97
N ASN A 497 -8.87 2.81 10.84
CA ASN A 497 -7.92 2.68 11.93
C ASN A 497 -6.50 2.41 11.41
N ARG A 498 -5.53 2.41 12.32
CA ARG A 498 -4.12 2.18 12.02
C ARG A 498 -3.84 0.85 11.29
N HIS A 499 -4.50 -0.23 11.73
CA HIS A 499 -4.38 -1.55 11.08
C HIS A 499 -4.80 -1.49 9.60
N ALA A 500 -5.95 -0.87 9.32
CA ALA A 500 -6.44 -0.70 7.96
C ALA A 500 -5.52 0.20 7.11
N THR A 501 -4.92 1.23 7.71
CA THR A 501 -3.93 2.11 7.05
C THR A 501 -2.72 1.33 6.57
N LEU A 502 -2.06 0.58 7.46
CA LEU A 502 -0.85 -0.18 7.14
C LEU A 502 -1.09 -1.23 6.06
N ILE A 503 -2.22 -1.94 6.14
CA ILE A 503 -2.60 -2.94 5.15
C ILE A 503 -2.95 -2.26 3.81
N GLY A 504 -3.77 -1.20 3.83
CA GLY A 504 -4.19 -0.50 2.63
C GLY A 504 -3.02 0.02 1.81
N GLU A 505 -2.05 0.66 2.44
CA GLU A 505 -0.87 1.20 1.76
C GLU A 505 0.06 0.12 1.19
N ARG A 506 0.12 -1.05 1.84
CA ARG A 506 0.86 -2.21 1.35
C ARG A 506 0.12 -2.93 0.22
N ALA A 507 -1.17 -3.19 0.42
CA ALA A 507 -1.98 -3.98 -0.52
C ALA A 507 -2.37 -3.20 -1.79
N PHE A 508 -2.40 -1.88 -1.72
CA PHE A 508 -2.71 -0.97 -2.83
C PHE A 508 -1.67 0.14 -2.94
N PRO A 509 -0.39 -0.19 -3.23
CA PRO A 509 0.68 0.80 -3.27
C PRO A 509 0.49 1.77 -4.44
N ALA A 510 0.01 2.97 -4.11
CA ALA A 510 -0.19 4.09 -5.04
C ALA A 510 0.01 5.44 -4.31
N ALA A 511 -0.11 6.55 -5.03
CA ALA A 511 0.23 7.87 -4.50
C ALA A 511 -0.97 8.63 -3.94
N TYR A 512 -1.85 7.97 -3.26
CA TYR A 512 -2.97 8.63 -2.58
C TYR A 512 -2.59 9.12 -1.17
N THR A 513 -3.43 9.98 -0.61
CA THR A 513 -3.35 10.36 0.80
C THR A 513 -4.32 9.52 1.60
N THR A 514 -3.83 8.78 2.59
CA THR A 514 -4.68 8.05 3.54
C THR A 514 -5.34 9.02 4.50
N LEU A 515 -6.66 8.90 4.65
CA LEU A 515 -7.47 9.64 5.61
C LEU A 515 -7.89 8.67 6.73
N GLU A 516 -7.15 8.64 7.82
CA GLU A 516 -7.43 7.80 8.99
C GLU A 516 -8.48 8.48 9.87
N TYR A 517 -9.75 8.47 9.43
CA TYR A 517 -10.85 9.26 9.98
C TYR A 517 -11.98 8.44 10.62
N GLY A 518 -11.83 7.11 10.69
CA GLY A 518 -12.92 6.22 11.09
C GLY A 518 -13.80 5.82 9.91
N SER A 519 -14.88 5.09 10.18
CA SER A 519 -15.81 4.60 9.17
C SER A 519 -17.08 5.44 9.11
N PRO A 520 -17.32 6.24 8.05
CA PRO A 520 -18.55 7.04 7.91
C PRO A 520 -19.86 6.27 8.06
N ARG A 521 -19.88 5.00 7.59
CA ARG A 521 -21.07 4.14 7.75
C ARG A 521 -21.38 3.83 9.21
N ASN A 522 -20.38 3.86 10.10
CA ASN A 522 -20.53 3.59 11.52
C ASN A 522 -21.05 4.81 12.30
N ASP A 523 -21.11 5.99 11.69
CA ASP A 523 -21.60 7.20 12.35
C ASP A 523 -23.03 7.01 12.88
N VAL A 524 -23.89 6.28 12.16
CA VAL A 524 -25.26 5.98 12.58
C VAL A 524 -25.29 5.11 13.83
N LEU A 525 -24.36 4.17 13.98
CA LEU A 525 -24.30 3.27 15.15
C LEU A 525 -24.01 4.04 16.45
N ARG A 526 -23.36 5.19 16.34
CA ARG A 526 -23.01 6.04 17.49
C ARG A 526 -24.05 7.11 17.78
N ARG A 527 -24.93 7.43 16.81
CA ARG A 527 -25.95 8.48 16.93
C ARG A 527 -27.34 7.92 17.19
N ALA A 528 -27.59 6.67 16.77
CA ALA A 528 -28.90 6.05 16.95
C ALA A 528 -29.27 5.94 18.44
N THR A 529 -30.54 6.15 18.71
CA THR A 529 -31.13 6.04 20.05
C THR A 529 -31.86 4.70 20.23
N ASP A 530 -32.20 4.36 21.45
CA ASP A 530 -33.01 3.17 21.74
C ASP A 530 -34.40 3.24 21.04
N VAL A 531 -34.94 4.44 20.87
CA VAL A 531 -36.20 4.68 20.12
C VAL A 531 -36.04 4.31 18.65
N ASP A 532 -34.90 4.65 18.04
CA ASP A 532 -34.63 4.28 16.63
C ASP A 532 -34.51 2.76 16.48
N SER A 533 -33.83 2.12 17.42
CA SER A 533 -33.68 0.66 17.45
C SER A 533 -35.05 -0.04 17.64
N ALA A 534 -35.92 0.46 18.53
CA ALA A 534 -37.26 -0.06 18.75
C ALA A 534 -38.14 0.06 17.49
N ARG A 535 -38.13 1.21 16.83
CA ARG A 535 -38.87 1.43 15.56
C ARG A 535 -38.39 0.49 14.45
N LEU A 536 -37.08 0.21 14.39
CA LEU A 536 -36.52 -0.74 13.43
C LEU A 536 -36.99 -2.16 13.71
N ARG A 537 -37.03 -2.58 14.99
CA ARG A 537 -37.53 -3.88 15.42
C ARG A 537 -39.03 -4.05 15.05
N ASP A 538 -39.83 -3.04 15.30
CA ASP A 538 -41.26 -3.05 14.92
C ASP A 538 -41.44 -3.20 13.40
N ARG A 539 -40.69 -2.47 12.60
CA ARG A 539 -40.72 -2.59 11.13
C ARG A 539 -40.31 -3.98 10.62
N LEU A 540 -39.43 -4.66 11.30
CA LEU A 540 -38.96 -6.01 10.98
C LEU A 540 -39.86 -7.11 11.56
N GLY A 541 -40.93 -6.73 12.34
CA GLY A 541 -41.84 -7.68 12.97
C GLY A 541 -41.18 -8.51 14.10
N ILE A 542 -40.12 -7.96 14.73
CA ILE A 542 -39.42 -8.64 15.83
C ILE A 542 -40.19 -8.48 17.13
N PRO A 543 -40.51 -9.57 17.86
CA PRO A 543 -41.24 -9.47 19.13
C PRO A 543 -40.46 -8.67 20.18
N GLY A 544 -41.11 -7.72 20.86
CA GLY A 544 -40.48 -6.69 21.68
C GLY A 544 -39.59 -7.16 22.84
N ARG A 545 -39.77 -8.40 23.33
CA ARG A 545 -39.00 -8.97 24.43
C ARG A 545 -37.91 -10.00 24.00
N SER A 546 -37.72 -10.16 22.67
CA SER A 546 -36.81 -11.16 22.17
C SER A 546 -35.37 -10.64 22.20
N THR A 547 -34.44 -11.52 22.60
CA THR A 547 -32.98 -11.33 22.35
C THR A 547 -32.70 -11.60 20.86
N VAL A 548 -32.27 -10.59 20.14
CA VAL A 548 -32.03 -10.66 18.69
C VAL A 548 -30.61 -11.05 18.40
N VAL A 549 -30.42 -12.17 17.72
CA VAL A 549 -29.08 -12.63 17.27
C VAL A 549 -28.98 -12.50 15.76
N LEU A 550 -28.04 -11.71 15.28
CA LEU A 550 -27.72 -11.60 13.86
C LEU A 550 -26.65 -12.63 13.48
N TYR A 551 -27.00 -13.59 12.64
CA TYR A 551 -26.06 -14.53 12.04
C TYR A 551 -25.68 -14.08 10.63
N ALA A 552 -24.40 -13.75 10.44
CA ALA A 552 -23.87 -13.20 9.18
C ALA A 552 -22.55 -13.89 8.77
N PRO A 553 -22.62 -15.09 8.16
CA PRO A 553 -21.45 -15.83 7.73
C PRO A 553 -20.79 -15.22 6.49
N THR A 554 -19.49 -15.40 6.39
CA THR A 554 -18.66 -14.96 5.25
C THR A 554 -18.80 -15.91 4.06
N TYR A 555 -18.83 -15.34 2.86
CA TYR A 555 -18.75 -16.09 1.61
C TYR A 555 -17.36 -16.72 1.44
N ARG A 556 -17.33 -17.99 0.97
CA ARG A 556 -16.11 -18.71 0.62
C ARG A 556 -15.85 -18.57 -0.88
N ASP A 557 -15.09 -17.55 -1.27
CA ASP A 557 -14.80 -17.20 -2.67
C ASP A 557 -13.94 -18.24 -3.40
N TYR A 558 -13.30 -19.14 -2.67
CA TYR A 558 -12.52 -20.26 -3.17
C TYR A 558 -13.34 -21.57 -3.31
N SER A 559 -14.59 -21.58 -2.87
CA SER A 559 -15.44 -22.79 -2.92
C SER A 559 -16.71 -22.53 -3.72
N ARG A 560 -17.10 -23.49 -4.55
CA ARG A 560 -18.38 -23.47 -5.26
C ARG A 560 -19.55 -23.95 -4.37
N ALA A 561 -19.27 -24.72 -3.33
CA ALA A 561 -20.26 -25.17 -2.36
C ALA A 561 -20.58 -24.06 -1.36
N ARG A 562 -21.84 -24.00 -0.95
CA ARG A 562 -22.26 -23.12 0.15
C ARG A 562 -21.71 -23.69 1.46
N HIS A 563 -21.04 -22.85 2.22
CA HIS A 563 -20.64 -23.17 3.58
C HIS A 563 -21.76 -22.77 4.53
N LEU A 564 -22.42 -23.76 5.11
CA LEU A 564 -23.56 -23.59 6.04
C LEU A 564 -23.31 -24.47 7.28
N PRO A 565 -22.47 -24.00 8.23
CA PRO A 565 -22.05 -24.79 9.37
C PRO A 565 -23.14 -24.90 10.45
N LEU A 566 -24.27 -24.17 10.35
CA LEU A 566 -25.35 -24.16 11.33
C LEU A 566 -26.64 -24.75 10.78
N ASP A 567 -27.25 -25.63 11.55
CA ASP A 567 -28.66 -26.00 11.43
C ASP A 567 -29.52 -24.95 12.14
N LEU A 568 -30.07 -23.99 11.36
CA LEU A 568 -30.84 -22.87 11.90
C LEU A 568 -32.12 -23.31 12.60
N GLU A 569 -32.73 -24.47 12.20
CA GLU A 569 -33.91 -25.02 12.83
C GLU A 569 -33.57 -25.58 14.22
N ARG A 570 -32.49 -26.37 14.32
CA ARG A 570 -31.98 -26.89 15.58
C ARG A 570 -31.58 -25.76 16.51
N LEU A 571 -30.82 -24.77 16.02
CA LEU A 571 -30.40 -23.62 16.79
C LEU A 571 -31.59 -22.85 17.36
N GLY A 572 -32.58 -22.50 16.53
CA GLY A 572 -33.76 -21.79 16.97
C GLY A 572 -34.58 -22.54 17.99
N ARG A 573 -34.68 -23.90 17.86
CA ARG A 573 -35.38 -24.77 18.79
C ARG A 573 -34.69 -24.83 20.16
N VAL A 574 -33.40 -24.98 20.17
CA VAL A 574 -32.59 -25.14 21.41
C VAL A 574 -32.48 -23.84 22.18
N LEU A 575 -32.26 -22.71 21.49
CA LEU A 575 -32.21 -21.40 22.14
C LEU A 575 -33.56 -20.97 22.74
N GLY A 576 -34.66 -21.49 22.20
CA GLY A 576 -35.98 -21.29 22.78
C GLY A 576 -36.65 -19.94 22.42
N PRO A 577 -37.82 -19.67 23.05
CA PRO A 577 -38.70 -18.57 22.65
C PRO A 577 -38.16 -17.18 23.00
N GLU A 578 -37.13 -17.08 23.79
CA GLU A 578 -36.50 -15.79 24.18
C GLU A 578 -35.63 -15.23 23.08
N PHE A 579 -35.18 -16.08 22.13
CA PHE A 579 -34.32 -15.68 21.05
C PHE A 579 -35.06 -15.48 19.73
N PHE A 580 -34.60 -14.53 18.92
CA PHE A 580 -35.00 -14.27 17.58
C PHE A 580 -33.80 -14.17 16.65
N LEU A 581 -33.74 -15.03 15.64
CA LEU A 581 -32.57 -15.11 14.74
C LEU A 581 -32.84 -14.26 13.48
N LEU A 582 -31.92 -13.33 13.21
CA LEU A 582 -31.83 -12.67 11.91
C LEU A 582 -30.68 -13.35 11.12
N THR A 583 -31.01 -13.81 9.92
CA THR A 583 -30.00 -14.46 9.06
C THR A 583 -29.69 -13.62 7.84
N ARG A 584 -28.43 -13.30 7.62
CA ARG A 584 -27.99 -12.51 6.47
C ARG A 584 -26.94 -13.27 5.67
N ALA A 585 -27.32 -13.85 4.56
CA ALA A 585 -26.41 -14.43 3.60
C ALA A 585 -25.56 -13.34 2.92
N HIS A 586 -24.36 -13.68 2.54
CA HIS A 586 -23.59 -12.82 1.63
C HIS A 586 -24.26 -12.78 0.26
N PHE A 587 -24.35 -11.60 -0.34
CA PHE A 587 -25.06 -11.41 -1.63
C PHE A 587 -24.57 -12.34 -2.76
N ALA A 588 -23.31 -12.78 -2.72
CA ALA A 588 -22.73 -13.69 -3.70
C ALA A 588 -23.37 -15.09 -3.68
N TYR A 589 -24.06 -15.47 -2.61
CA TYR A 589 -24.83 -16.73 -2.58
C TYR A 589 -26.10 -16.69 -3.41
N GLY A 590 -26.63 -15.51 -3.72
CA GLY A 590 -27.82 -15.34 -4.57
C GLY A 590 -29.12 -15.90 -4.02
N ALA A 591 -29.15 -16.39 -2.77
CA ALA A 591 -30.31 -16.98 -2.13
C ALA A 591 -30.21 -16.94 -0.59
N PRO A 592 -31.34 -16.96 0.15
CA PRO A 592 -31.34 -16.97 1.61
C PRO A 592 -30.66 -18.21 2.20
N LEU A 593 -30.24 -18.13 3.47
CA LEU A 593 -29.57 -19.24 4.17
C LEU A 593 -30.56 -20.41 4.41
N SER A 594 -31.83 -20.15 4.70
CA SER A 594 -32.86 -21.16 4.76
C SER A 594 -33.83 -21.01 3.57
N ARG A 595 -34.25 -22.12 2.98
CA ARG A 595 -35.27 -22.15 1.91
C ARG A 595 -36.68 -22.22 2.43
N THR A 596 -36.88 -22.68 3.67
CA THR A 596 -38.18 -22.80 4.34
C THR A 596 -38.30 -21.74 5.42
N PRO A 597 -39.48 -21.11 5.57
CA PRO A 597 -39.73 -20.25 6.72
C PRO A 597 -39.61 -21.06 8.02
N LEU A 598 -38.79 -20.58 8.94
CA LEU A 598 -38.62 -21.19 10.27
C LEU A 598 -39.21 -20.28 11.33
N PRO A 599 -39.84 -20.83 12.37
CA PRO A 599 -40.34 -20.04 13.50
C PRO A 599 -39.16 -19.24 14.12
N ARG A 600 -39.40 -17.94 14.37
CA ARG A 600 -38.39 -17.03 15.00
C ARG A 600 -37.07 -16.90 14.26
N VAL A 601 -37.00 -17.23 12.96
CA VAL A 601 -35.87 -17.01 12.08
C VAL A 601 -36.34 -16.14 10.92
N LEU A 602 -35.81 -14.96 10.80
CA LEU A 602 -36.10 -14.02 9.72
C LEU A 602 -34.90 -13.88 8.81
N ASP A 603 -35.06 -14.20 7.52
CA ASP A 603 -34.05 -13.91 6.52
C ASP A 603 -34.07 -12.43 6.14
N VAL A 604 -32.97 -11.75 6.40
CA VAL A 604 -32.76 -10.33 6.12
C VAL A 604 -31.68 -10.10 5.05
N THR A 605 -31.40 -11.11 4.23
CA THR A 605 -30.40 -11.03 3.15
C THR A 605 -30.69 -9.89 2.18
N GLY A 606 -31.99 -9.65 1.88
CA GLY A 606 -32.42 -8.56 1.01
C GLY A 606 -32.48 -7.17 1.66
N HIS A 607 -32.23 -7.05 2.96
CA HIS A 607 -32.33 -5.75 3.65
C HIS A 607 -31.21 -4.80 3.17
N PRO A 608 -31.53 -3.57 2.74
CA PRO A 608 -30.58 -2.69 2.08
C PRO A 608 -29.48 -2.17 3.00
N SER A 609 -29.78 -1.90 4.28
CA SER A 609 -28.81 -1.36 5.26
C SER A 609 -28.38 -2.43 6.26
N VAL A 610 -27.11 -2.78 6.25
CA VAL A 610 -26.54 -3.66 7.28
C VAL A 610 -26.47 -2.94 8.62
N GLU A 611 -26.25 -1.65 8.61
CA GLU A 611 -26.14 -0.81 9.81
C GLU A 611 -27.46 -0.84 10.62
N GLU A 612 -28.61 -0.82 9.94
CA GLU A 612 -29.92 -0.99 10.60
C GLU A 612 -30.06 -2.37 11.26
N LEU A 613 -29.56 -3.42 10.62
CA LEU A 613 -29.57 -4.77 11.20
C LEU A 613 -28.65 -4.88 12.42
N LEU A 614 -27.50 -4.18 12.40
CA LEU A 614 -26.62 -4.12 13.57
C LEU A 614 -27.30 -3.42 14.75
N LEU A 615 -28.05 -2.34 14.48
CA LEU A 615 -28.76 -1.59 15.53
C LEU A 615 -29.84 -2.42 16.25
N VAL A 616 -30.52 -3.32 15.56
CA VAL A 616 -31.58 -4.17 16.15
C VAL A 616 -31.05 -5.41 16.84
N ALA A 617 -29.84 -5.88 16.49
CA ALA A 617 -29.25 -7.09 17.05
C ALA A 617 -28.70 -6.86 18.47
N ASP A 618 -28.95 -7.79 19.39
CA ASP A 618 -28.37 -7.82 20.73
C ASP A 618 -27.04 -8.59 20.78
N ALA A 619 -26.85 -9.50 19.82
CA ALA A 619 -25.60 -10.22 19.61
C ALA A 619 -25.33 -10.45 18.10
N LEU A 620 -24.06 -10.52 17.74
CA LEU A 620 -23.58 -10.90 16.42
C LEU A 620 -22.92 -12.28 16.47
N VAL A 621 -23.33 -13.20 15.61
CA VAL A 621 -22.62 -14.43 15.29
C VAL A 621 -22.05 -14.29 13.89
N THR A 622 -20.74 -14.39 13.75
CA THR A 622 -20.04 -14.29 12.46
C THR A 622 -18.75 -15.09 12.49
N ASP A 623 -18.03 -15.11 11.38
CA ASP A 623 -16.77 -15.82 11.21
C ASP A 623 -15.61 -14.84 10.80
N TYR A 624 -15.17 -14.86 9.56
CA TYR A 624 -14.08 -14.00 9.04
C TYR A 624 -14.59 -12.69 8.42
N SER A 625 -15.68 -12.17 8.92
CA SER A 625 -16.33 -10.97 8.39
C SER A 625 -15.80 -9.67 8.99
N SER A 626 -15.58 -8.66 8.14
CA SER A 626 -15.28 -7.30 8.62
C SER A 626 -16.44 -6.68 9.43
N LEU A 627 -17.61 -7.30 9.45
CA LEU A 627 -18.80 -6.82 10.18
C LEU A 627 -18.56 -6.76 11.69
N MET A 628 -17.68 -7.63 12.23
CA MET A 628 -17.31 -7.60 13.65
C MET A 628 -16.70 -6.28 14.09
N PHE A 629 -15.94 -5.62 13.20
CA PHE A 629 -15.33 -4.31 13.50
C PHE A 629 -16.38 -3.20 13.58
N ASP A 630 -17.40 -3.26 12.73
CA ASP A 630 -18.52 -2.31 12.76
C ASP A 630 -19.36 -2.54 14.01
N TYR A 631 -19.73 -3.80 14.29
CA TYR A 631 -20.57 -4.16 15.41
C TYR A 631 -19.92 -3.87 16.77
N ALA A 632 -18.59 -3.95 16.87
CA ALA A 632 -17.84 -3.61 18.07
C ALA A 632 -18.12 -2.17 18.57
N ASN A 633 -18.53 -1.26 17.67
CA ASN A 633 -18.92 0.12 18.03
C ASN A 633 -20.13 0.19 18.96
N LEU A 634 -21.02 -0.82 18.94
CA LEU A 634 -22.22 -0.87 19.78
C LEU A 634 -21.95 -1.41 21.18
N ASP A 635 -20.75 -1.94 21.45
CA ASP A 635 -20.38 -2.61 22.70
C ASP A 635 -21.31 -3.79 23.07
N ARG A 636 -21.84 -4.45 22.07
CA ARG A 636 -22.71 -5.63 22.21
C ARG A 636 -21.94 -6.92 21.93
N PRO A 637 -22.37 -8.08 22.50
CA PRO A 637 -21.68 -9.35 22.34
C PRO A 637 -21.44 -9.79 20.91
N ILE A 638 -20.21 -10.31 20.67
CA ILE A 638 -19.81 -10.93 19.40
C ILE A 638 -19.39 -12.36 19.70
N VAL A 639 -19.88 -13.31 18.92
CA VAL A 639 -19.45 -14.72 18.96
C VAL A 639 -18.89 -15.07 17.58
N ILE A 640 -17.68 -15.60 17.57
CA ILE A 640 -17.02 -16.07 16.34
C ILE A 640 -17.27 -17.55 16.17
N LEU A 641 -17.76 -17.95 15.00
CA LEU A 641 -17.87 -19.35 14.59
C LEU A 641 -16.69 -19.69 13.69
N ASP A 642 -15.73 -20.42 14.21
CA ASP A 642 -14.40 -20.66 13.61
C ASP A 642 -14.24 -22.17 13.28
N ASP A 643 -15.13 -22.68 12.41
CA ASP A 643 -15.27 -24.10 12.10
C ASP A 643 -14.34 -24.61 10.98
N ASP A 644 -13.93 -23.74 10.05
CA ASP A 644 -13.10 -24.10 8.88
C ASP A 644 -11.79 -23.31 8.78
N ARG A 645 -11.21 -22.90 9.91
CA ARG A 645 -10.09 -21.96 9.98
C ARG A 645 -8.90 -22.36 9.11
N GLU A 646 -8.42 -23.61 9.22
CA GLU A 646 -7.24 -24.06 8.51
C GLU A 646 -7.44 -23.97 6.99
N ALA A 647 -8.63 -24.33 6.51
CA ALA A 647 -8.99 -24.22 5.10
C ALA A 647 -9.10 -22.76 4.67
N TYR A 648 -9.69 -21.92 5.52
CA TYR A 648 -9.84 -20.49 5.24
C TYR A 648 -8.50 -19.77 5.20
N GLU A 649 -7.63 -20.02 6.19
CA GLU A 649 -6.30 -19.42 6.28
C GLU A 649 -5.41 -19.83 5.08
N ALA A 650 -5.43 -21.13 4.72
CA ALA A 650 -4.69 -21.62 3.56
C ALA A 650 -5.18 -20.99 2.25
N ALA A 651 -6.49 -20.87 2.06
CA ALA A 651 -7.08 -20.40 0.82
C ALA A 651 -7.08 -18.88 0.68
N ARG A 652 -7.44 -18.14 1.74
CA ARG A 652 -7.69 -16.70 1.72
C ARG A 652 -6.67 -15.90 2.53
N GLY A 653 -6.20 -16.43 3.67
CA GLY A 653 -5.34 -15.75 4.62
C GLY A 653 -6.04 -14.65 5.43
N THR A 654 -5.59 -14.47 6.66
CA THR A 654 -6.04 -13.40 7.55
C THR A 654 -4.86 -12.59 8.05
N TYR A 655 -5.10 -11.33 8.43
CA TYR A 655 -4.05 -10.42 8.89
C TYR A 655 -3.72 -10.56 10.38
N PHE A 656 -4.53 -11.26 11.13
CA PHE A 656 -4.25 -11.61 12.52
C PHE A 656 -5.08 -12.82 12.97
N ASP A 657 -4.61 -13.46 14.03
CA ASP A 657 -5.25 -14.64 14.62
C ASP A 657 -6.49 -14.23 15.45
N LEU A 658 -7.68 -14.63 14.97
CA LEU A 658 -8.94 -14.42 15.68
C LEU A 658 -9.06 -15.25 16.96
N ARG A 659 -8.34 -16.40 17.11
CA ARG A 659 -8.35 -17.18 18.35
C ARG A 659 -7.50 -16.52 19.43
N GLY A 660 -6.37 -15.97 19.04
CA GLY A 660 -5.49 -15.27 19.96
C GLY A 660 -6.04 -13.91 20.42
N ARG A 661 -6.83 -13.24 19.54
CA ARG A 661 -7.35 -11.89 19.80
C ARG A 661 -8.80 -11.74 19.31
N PRO A 662 -9.74 -12.53 19.85
CA PRO A 662 -11.13 -12.49 19.41
C PRO A 662 -11.86 -11.25 19.95
N PRO A 663 -12.95 -10.81 19.30
CA PRO A 663 -13.83 -9.76 19.82
C PRO A 663 -14.78 -10.24 20.90
N GLY A 664 -14.79 -11.53 21.20
CA GLY A 664 -15.68 -12.17 22.18
C GLY A 664 -15.49 -13.67 22.25
N ALA A 665 -16.52 -14.43 22.57
CA ALA A 665 -16.45 -15.90 22.64
C ALA A 665 -16.20 -16.50 21.24
N VAL A 666 -15.52 -17.66 21.19
CA VAL A 666 -15.22 -18.40 19.96
C VAL A 666 -15.81 -19.80 20.09
N ALA A 667 -16.60 -20.22 19.11
CA ALA A 667 -17.14 -21.57 18.93
C ALA A 667 -16.49 -22.20 17.69
N ARG A 668 -16.17 -23.50 17.76
CA ARG A 668 -15.65 -24.29 16.64
C ARG A 668 -16.71 -25.17 16.00
N THR A 669 -17.78 -25.43 16.74
CA THR A 669 -18.90 -26.25 16.31
C THR A 669 -20.23 -25.59 16.67
N GLU A 670 -21.32 -26.10 16.08
CA GLU A 670 -22.67 -25.68 16.44
C GLU A 670 -22.97 -25.98 17.92
N ASP A 671 -22.53 -27.11 18.44
CA ASP A 671 -22.75 -27.50 19.85
C ASP A 671 -22.04 -26.53 20.82
N GLU A 672 -20.79 -26.14 20.52
CA GLU A 672 -20.08 -25.11 21.29
C GLU A 672 -20.80 -23.76 21.22
N LEU A 673 -21.34 -23.38 20.05
CA LEU A 673 -22.11 -22.16 19.89
C LEU A 673 -23.40 -22.18 20.75
N ILE A 674 -24.12 -23.28 20.72
CA ILE A 674 -25.32 -23.49 21.55
C ILE A 674 -24.95 -23.38 23.05
N ASP A 675 -23.88 -24.04 23.48
CA ASP A 675 -23.41 -23.98 24.87
C ASP A 675 -23.08 -22.54 25.30
N ILE A 676 -22.35 -21.78 24.48
CA ILE A 676 -22.03 -20.38 24.74
C ILE A 676 -23.29 -19.53 24.99
N PHE A 677 -24.37 -19.76 24.22
CA PHE A 677 -25.61 -18.99 24.39
C PHE A 677 -26.42 -19.47 25.59
N THR A 678 -26.57 -20.79 25.79
CA THR A 678 -27.39 -21.37 26.87
C THR A 678 -26.78 -21.16 28.27
N THR A 679 -25.42 -21.20 28.36
CA THR A 679 -24.69 -20.91 29.61
C THR A 679 -24.50 -19.42 29.90
N GLY A 680 -24.78 -18.54 28.94
CA GLY A 680 -24.61 -17.09 29.05
C GLY A 680 -23.15 -16.60 28.90
N HIS A 681 -22.21 -17.45 28.49
CA HIS A 681 -20.80 -17.06 28.27
C HIS A 681 -20.66 -15.93 27.24
N TRP A 682 -21.56 -15.83 26.26
CA TRP A 682 -21.55 -14.78 25.24
C TRP A 682 -21.63 -13.36 25.82
N ARG A 683 -22.22 -13.15 27.00
CA ARG A 683 -22.36 -11.87 27.71
C ARG A 683 -21.60 -11.79 29.02
N GLY A 684 -20.77 -12.79 29.33
CA GLY A 684 -19.96 -12.83 30.53
C GLY A 684 -18.84 -11.79 30.56
N SER A 685 -18.21 -11.59 31.71
CA SER A 685 -17.13 -10.61 31.93
C SER A 685 -15.93 -10.82 30.98
N ARG A 686 -15.56 -12.06 30.71
CA ARG A 686 -14.50 -12.39 29.76
C ARG A 686 -14.82 -11.89 28.35
N SER A 687 -16.04 -12.12 27.85
CA SER A 687 -16.48 -11.61 26.56
C SER A 687 -16.47 -10.08 26.50
N ALA A 688 -16.87 -9.41 27.60
CA ALA A 688 -16.84 -7.97 27.70
C ALA A 688 -15.40 -7.39 27.64
N GLN A 689 -14.43 -8.03 28.34
CA GLN A 689 -13.02 -7.64 28.30
C GLN A 689 -12.41 -7.79 26.90
N LEU A 690 -12.66 -8.91 26.22
CA LEU A 690 -12.18 -9.15 24.86
C LEU A 690 -12.72 -8.09 23.89
N ARG A 691 -14.01 -7.78 23.99
CA ARG A 691 -14.67 -6.77 23.18
C ARG A 691 -14.11 -5.36 23.43
N ALA A 692 -13.85 -5.01 24.68
CA ALA A 692 -13.25 -3.73 25.04
C ALA A 692 -11.85 -3.58 24.43
N ALA A 693 -10.99 -4.60 24.54
CA ALA A 693 -9.67 -4.63 23.93
C ALA A 693 -9.75 -4.51 22.38
N PHE A 694 -10.70 -5.22 21.78
CA PHE A 694 -10.91 -5.18 20.33
C PHE A 694 -11.37 -3.79 19.85
N ARG A 695 -12.30 -3.16 20.56
CA ARG A 695 -12.76 -1.77 20.26
C ARG A 695 -11.63 -0.76 20.36
N THR A 696 -10.84 -0.84 21.41
CA THR A 696 -9.67 0.03 21.61
C THR A 696 -8.77 0.01 20.39
N ARG A 697 -8.51 -1.16 19.86
CA ARG A 697 -7.60 -1.35 18.74
C ARG A 697 -8.20 -0.95 17.39
N PHE A 698 -9.46 -1.29 17.13
CA PHE A 698 -10.03 -1.22 15.79
C PHE A 698 -11.07 -0.12 15.58
N CYS A 699 -11.57 0.51 16.65
CA CYS A 699 -12.59 1.57 16.56
C CYS A 699 -12.14 2.90 17.23
N PRO A 700 -10.87 3.33 17.13
CA PRO A 700 -10.37 4.48 17.88
C PRO A 700 -11.00 5.80 17.41
N TYR A 701 -11.46 5.88 16.16
CA TYR A 701 -11.93 7.13 15.53
C TYR A 701 -13.44 7.14 15.24
N ASP A 702 -14.17 6.07 15.58
CA ASP A 702 -15.61 5.95 15.36
C ASP A 702 -16.40 6.66 16.46
N ASP A 703 -16.43 7.99 16.41
CA ASP A 703 -17.11 8.89 17.35
C ASP A 703 -18.47 9.43 16.82
N GLY A 704 -18.89 8.97 15.64
CA GLY A 704 -20.12 9.42 14.97
C GLY A 704 -19.91 10.64 14.05
N ARG A 705 -18.67 11.07 13.79
CA ARG A 705 -18.36 12.25 12.99
C ARG A 705 -17.39 11.96 11.83
N ALA A 706 -17.21 10.71 11.45
CA ALA A 706 -16.28 10.33 10.38
C ALA A 706 -16.70 10.93 9.03
N ALA A 707 -17.98 10.90 8.67
CA ALA A 707 -18.51 11.51 7.45
C ALA A 707 -18.26 13.04 7.42
N GLU A 708 -18.43 13.71 8.55
CA GLU A 708 -18.17 15.16 8.67
C GLU A 708 -16.69 15.46 8.38
N ARG A 709 -15.75 14.74 8.99
CA ARG A 709 -14.31 14.91 8.74
C ARG A 709 -13.95 14.75 7.27
N VAL A 710 -14.51 13.73 6.62
CA VAL A 710 -14.30 13.50 5.18
C VAL A 710 -14.82 14.66 4.35
N VAL A 711 -16.05 15.16 4.64
CA VAL A 711 -16.63 16.27 3.88
C VAL A 711 -15.82 17.55 4.05
N ARG A 712 -15.44 17.89 5.27
CA ARG A 712 -14.58 19.06 5.55
C ARG A 712 -13.26 18.98 4.79
N ARG A 713 -12.61 17.83 4.81
CA ARG A 713 -11.30 17.63 4.17
C ARG A 713 -11.38 17.64 2.64
N VAL A 714 -12.31 16.87 2.06
CA VAL A 714 -12.33 16.57 0.63
C VAL A 714 -13.14 17.61 -0.16
N PHE A 715 -14.27 18.05 0.38
CA PHE A 715 -15.21 18.91 -0.32
C PHE A 715 -15.04 20.39 0.03
N LEU A 716 -14.72 20.70 1.30
CA LEU A 716 -14.51 22.07 1.76
C LEU A 716 -13.03 22.48 1.77
N GLY A 717 -12.10 21.53 1.59
CA GLY A 717 -10.66 21.80 1.49
C GLY A 717 -10.01 22.15 2.82
N GLU A 718 -10.70 21.93 3.95
CA GLU A 718 -10.18 22.24 5.28
C GLU A 718 -9.00 21.29 5.62
N LYS A 719 -7.89 21.86 6.08
CA LYS A 719 -6.76 21.10 6.62
C LYS A 719 -7.02 20.88 8.11
N GLY A 720 -7.94 19.98 8.46
CA GLY A 720 -8.18 19.56 9.83
C GLY A 720 -7.04 18.69 10.37
N ALA A 721 -6.77 18.75 11.68
CA ALA A 721 -5.96 17.78 12.38
C ALA A 721 -6.60 16.38 12.27
N ALA A 722 -5.77 15.32 12.21
CA ALA A 722 -6.27 13.95 12.36
C ALA A 722 -7.09 13.86 13.67
N PRO A 723 -8.16 13.06 13.70
CA PRO A 723 -8.93 12.90 14.93
C PRO A 723 -8.01 12.35 16.01
N ALA A 724 -8.03 12.97 17.21
CA ALA A 724 -7.37 12.38 18.36
C ALA A 724 -8.00 11.01 18.61
N ALA A 725 -7.17 9.98 18.76
CA ALA A 725 -7.64 8.71 19.30
C ALA A 725 -8.33 8.99 20.63
N ARG A 726 -9.48 8.39 20.89
CA ARG A 726 -10.13 8.54 22.19
C ARG A 726 -9.13 8.13 23.25
N ASN A 727 -8.84 9.00 24.20
CA ASN A 727 -8.04 8.71 25.39
C ASN A 727 -8.67 7.52 26.09
N LEU A 728 -8.17 6.35 25.78
CA LEU A 728 -8.43 5.15 26.55
C LEU A 728 -7.33 5.12 27.61
N PRO A 729 -7.62 4.69 28.86
CA PRO A 729 -6.63 4.70 29.92
C PRO A 729 -5.36 4.07 29.38
N GLU A 730 -4.22 4.71 29.66
CA GLU A 730 -2.88 4.24 29.35
C GLU A 730 -2.67 2.83 29.91
N GLN A 731 -3.09 1.81 29.18
CA GLN A 731 -2.53 0.49 29.33
C GLN A 731 -1.32 0.47 28.40
N ARG A 732 -0.14 0.57 29.01
CA ARG A 732 1.12 0.21 28.38
C ARG A 732 0.90 -1.14 27.70
N VAL A 733 0.72 -1.12 26.39
CA VAL A 733 0.71 -2.32 25.57
C VAL A 733 2.16 -2.80 25.60
N HIS A 734 2.46 -3.74 26.50
CA HIS A 734 3.67 -4.53 26.37
C HIS A 734 3.65 -5.13 24.97
N GLY A 735 4.66 -4.74 24.18
CA GLY A 735 4.83 -5.20 22.83
C GLY A 735 4.80 -6.72 22.75
N THR A 736 4.02 -7.21 21.82
CA THR A 736 4.28 -8.51 21.19
C THR A 736 3.62 -8.52 19.81
N GLU A 737 4.48 -8.55 18.83
CA GLU A 737 4.46 -9.37 17.63
C GLU A 737 3.38 -9.12 16.59
N PHE A 738 3.77 -8.34 15.58
CA PHE A 738 3.44 -8.67 14.20
C PHE A 738 4.50 -9.64 13.66
N ALA A 739 4.45 -10.89 14.08
CA ALA A 739 5.14 -11.96 13.37
C ALA A 739 4.24 -12.44 12.23
N PRO A 740 4.69 -12.45 10.97
CA PRO A 740 4.06 -13.29 9.97
C PRO A 740 4.21 -14.76 10.44
N PRO A 741 3.27 -15.66 10.10
CA PRO A 741 3.42 -17.07 10.43
C PRO A 741 4.73 -17.59 9.82
N THR A 742 5.60 -18.11 10.65
CA THR A 742 6.82 -18.79 10.25
C THR A 742 6.47 -20.01 9.41
N LEU A 743 7.17 -20.16 8.28
CA LEU A 743 7.11 -21.30 7.34
C LEU A 743 7.72 -22.61 7.93
N ASP A 744 7.82 -22.73 9.25
CA ASP A 744 8.49 -23.87 9.93
C ASP A 744 7.54 -24.87 10.60
N ALA A 745 6.44 -25.22 9.94
CA ALA A 745 5.59 -26.34 10.40
C ALA A 745 5.29 -27.37 9.30
N LEU A 746 6.15 -27.50 8.29
CA LEU A 746 6.01 -28.52 7.25
C LEU A 746 7.28 -29.37 7.04
N SER A 747 8.03 -29.62 8.10
CA SER A 747 8.99 -30.71 8.11
C SER A 747 8.87 -31.46 9.42
N LEU A 748 7.97 -32.42 9.46
CA LEU A 748 8.01 -33.70 10.20
C LEU A 748 6.60 -34.31 10.26
N ARG A 749 6.32 -35.10 9.30
CA ARG A 749 5.65 -36.40 9.13
C ARG A 749 4.82 -36.48 7.86
#